data_cd9148c07305c3f27e58df7b4e0f50bf
#
_entry.id   cd9148c07305c3f27e58df7b4e0f50bf
#
_cell.length_a   1.000
_cell.length_b   1.000
_cell.length_c   1.000
_cell.angle_alpha   90.00
_cell.angle_beta   90.00
_cell.angle_gamma   90.00
#
_symmetry.space_group_name_H-M   'P 1'
#
loop_
_entity.id
_entity.type
_entity.pdbx_description
1 polymer ?
#
loop_
_entity_poly.entity_id
_entity_poly.type
_entity_poly.pdbx_seq_one_letter_code
_entity_poly.pdbx_strand_id
1 'polypeptide(L)'
;MNRFMLPMQLTCLTLAVCTQLYAQDNVLTNSASQTSSVEAQQKATTQLAPIVVTATRSAKSIADIAGTVYSIDQAEIEKQANAGKSIADILGTLVPSLTPSSGTTSNYGMTMRGRVVQYMIDGVPQMGSRDGSRQLNSIQPSMIERIEVVSGATSIYGSGATGGIINIITKRGGQDPISFETKIGVTAGNNFKSDAMAYEASQSVLFNQGALQGAFGASYTTRGEIQDSHGNRIGPEVAQTDRQDTDTLDLNGRLTWNISVSQSLSFGAQYFKDEQDSEYGADYGTYGPYNLANLIFRTAPSLKAVKGLELSEQPQTERWGVNTQYQNQDILGHALNAEAYYRKEKGRWFPIVSQLGNQTLSDELKKLYPNNKDITSPDFLNAIRYGYAVVQSSNEIDVAGARLLLSKDFTINDQTLNLNYGVDFENEENKAYVTRYDFDDFYNSNGLKHTALKEYKFGPDFENNKLGFFVQGDYSLTDRLSLQAGIRHERIDSEVSDSTPYRESIPADILAELGYAYDAKTLKGGKIKHDATLFNVGGVFHLTDAQQVFANFSQGFSLPDVQRMLRDVPASFSVTSNNIDPIKVNNYELGWRLLDQSGTNLGLTAFYNDSDKVIKFNSFPNYNIEVIDTDERVYGLEGNASYRLQPNWTVGGTLAYTRGQFKNTAGKWQELDATRVAPLKGTAFSEWQFDNDMSLRVQALAVGGTDKAKKDAVKYGSTVPAEIKGFATMDVIANAKAGPGTVGFGVYNVWNTDYKSVYSQSVESVYGAISSLAAQGRTYGLSYTLKY
;
A
#
# COMPACT_ATOMS: atom_id res chain seq x y z
N MET A 1 25.74 0.39 20.53
CA MET A 1 25.27 -0.05 21.87
C MET A 1 24.06 0.72 22.37
N ASN A 2 23.86 1.98 21.99
CA ASN A 2 22.68 2.77 22.41
C ASN A 2 21.35 2.40 21.69
N ARG A 3 21.40 1.77 20.52
CA ARG A 3 20.20 1.37 19.74
C ARG A 3 19.43 0.17 20.34
N PHE A 4 20.05 -0.63 21.22
CA PHE A 4 19.42 -1.79 21.84
C PHE A 4 18.67 -1.51 23.15
N MET A 5 18.86 -0.35 23.76
CA MET A 5 18.25 -0.06 25.08
C MET A 5 16.79 0.38 25.02
N LEU A 6 16.33 0.98 23.92
CA LEU A 6 14.94 1.49 23.81
C LEU A 6 13.87 0.36 23.75
N PRO A 7 14.02 -0.70 22.92
CA PRO A 7 13.04 -1.77 22.91
C PRO A 7 13.00 -2.58 24.21
N MET A 8 14.15 -2.70 24.90
CA MET A 8 14.22 -3.41 26.16
C MET A 8 13.55 -2.63 27.32
N GLN A 9 13.55 -1.29 27.28
CA GLN A 9 12.84 -0.45 28.24
C GLN A 9 11.32 -0.43 28.00
N LEU A 10 10.86 -0.46 26.74
CA LEU A 10 9.43 -0.57 26.43
C LEU A 10 8.86 -1.93 26.85
N THR A 11 9.61 -3.01 26.64
CA THR A 11 9.21 -4.36 27.06
C THR A 11 9.16 -4.48 28.60
N CYS A 12 10.05 -3.81 29.32
CA CYS A 12 10.04 -3.75 30.79
C CYS A 12 8.88 -2.88 31.33
N LEU A 13 8.49 -1.81 30.63
CA LEU A 13 7.37 -0.95 31.07
C LEU A 13 6.01 -1.67 30.91
N THR A 14 5.81 -2.44 29.84
CA THR A 14 4.60 -3.26 29.64
C THR A 14 4.52 -4.41 30.66
N LEU A 15 5.64 -5.04 31.00
CA LEU A 15 5.70 -6.06 32.08
C LEU A 15 5.39 -5.45 33.46
N ALA A 16 5.83 -4.22 33.74
CA ALA A 16 5.60 -3.56 35.03
C ALA A 16 4.13 -3.16 35.26
N VAL A 17 3.43 -2.76 34.20
CA VAL A 17 1.99 -2.44 34.26
C VAL A 17 1.15 -3.70 34.44
N CYS A 18 1.56 -4.82 33.83
CA CYS A 18 0.84 -6.10 33.94
C CYS A 18 1.03 -6.78 35.31
N THR A 19 2.16 -6.61 35.96
CA THR A 19 2.38 -7.19 37.31
C THR A 19 1.57 -6.51 38.42
N GLN A 20 1.18 -5.23 38.25
CA GLN A 20 0.32 -4.55 39.20
C GLN A 20 -1.18 -4.96 39.08
N LEU A 21 -1.64 -5.42 37.92
CA LEU A 21 -2.99 -5.94 37.72
C LEU A 21 -3.18 -7.37 38.27
N TYR A 22 -2.09 -8.15 38.38
CA TYR A 22 -2.12 -9.53 38.89
C TYR A 22 -2.17 -9.67 40.43
N ALA A 23 -1.94 -8.55 41.15
CA ALA A 23 -1.79 -8.61 42.62
C ALA A 23 -3.13 -8.43 43.39
N GLN A 24 -4.26 -8.22 42.73
CA GLN A 24 -5.52 -7.92 43.40
C GLN A 24 -6.57 -9.04 43.44
N ASP A 25 -6.39 -10.19 42.77
CA ASP A 25 -7.47 -11.20 42.65
C ASP A 25 -7.23 -12.53 43.35
N ASN A 26 -6.41 -12.58 44.44
CA ASN A 26 -6.22 -13.78 45.20
C ASN A 26 -6.91 -13.72 46.57
N VAL A 27 -8.22 -13.45 46.62
CA VAL A 27 -9.05 -13.77 47.78
C VAL A 27 -10.44 -14.17 47.31
N LEU A 28 -10.87 -15.37 47.74
CA LEU A 28 -12.18 -16.02 47.64
C LEU A 28 -12.38 -16.93 46.40
N THR A 29 -12.34 -18.24 46.57
CA THR A 29 -13.47 -19.08 46.90
C THR A 29 -13.07 -20.54 47.03
N ASN A 30 -13.34 -21.08 48.20
CA ASN A 30 -13.56 -22.51 48.40
C ASN A 30 -15.06 -22.73 48.49
N SER A 31 -15.62 -23.58 47.64
CA SER A 31 -16.65 -24.54 48.04
C SER A 31 -16.97 -25.54 46.92
N ALA A 32 -16.95 -26.75 47.32
CA ALA A 32 -17.09 -27.96 46.54
C ALA A 32 -18.55 -28.30 46.21
N SER A 33 -18.75 -29.04 45.16
CA SER A 33 -19.26 -30.41 45.09
C SER A 33 -20.28 -30.68 43.98
N GLN A 34 -20.01 -31.75 43.30
CA GLN A 34 -20.79 -32.92 42.88
C GLN A 34 -21.26 -33.00 41.42
N THR A 35 -20.47 -33.83 40.72
CA THR A 35 -20.87 -35.04 39.94
C THR A 35 -22.20 -35.08 39.21
N SER A 36 -22.17 -35.22 37.88
CA SER A 36 -22.69 -36.44 37.22
C SER A 36 -22.23 -36.53 35.76
N SER A 37 -21.73 -37.68 35.42
CA SER A 37 -21.30 -38.19 34.13
C SER A 37 -22.43 -38.22 33.08
N VAL A 38 -22.14 -37.67 31.87
CA VAL A 38 -22.66 -38.19 30.62
C VAL A 38 -21.52 -38.12 29.61
N GLU A 39 -20.90 -39.24 29.35
CA GLU A 39 -20.10 -39.48 28.16
C GLU A 39 -21.01 -39.41 26.91
N ALA A 40 -21.08 -38.29 26.27
CA ALA A 40 -21.48 -38.23 24.92
C ALA A 40 -20.22 -38.00 24.07
N GLN A 41 -19.79 -39.05 23.38
CA GLN A 41 -18.80 -38.97 22.29
C GLN A 41 -19.31 -37.96 21.24
N GLN A 42 -18.99 -36.69 21.38
CA GLN A 42 -19.04 -35.72 20.30
C GLN A 42 -17.77 -35.97 19.44
N LYS A 43 -17.97 -36.73 18.34
CA LYS A 43 -17.13 -36.57 17.17
C LYS A 43 -17.12 -35.08 16.85
N ALA A 44 -16.07 -34.38 17.24
CA ALA A 44 -15.80 -33.05 16.77
C ALA A 44 -15.50 -33.13 15.27
N THR A 45 -16.53 -33.06 14.45
CA THR A 45 -16.38 -32.57 13.10
C THR A 45 -15.97 -31.13 13.25
N THR A 46 -14.69 -30.83 13.04
CA THR A 46 -14.18 -29.49 12.91
C THR A 46 -14.84 -28.90 11.63
N GLN A 47 -16.05 -28.41 11.75
CA GLN A 47 -16.61 -27.52 10.74
C GLN A 47 -15.70 -26.28 10.77
N LEU A 48 -14.91 -26.11 9.72
CA LEU A 48 -14.24 -24.84 9.47
C LEU A 48 -15.36 -23.79 9.40
N ALA A 49 -15.33 -22.83 10.30
CA ALA A 49 -16.27 -21.72 10.27
C ALA A 49 -16.18 -21.05 8.89
N PRO A 50 -17.28 -20.68 8.25
CA PRO A 50 -17.25 -20.01 6.96
C PRO A 50 -16.38 -18.76 7.07
N ILE A 51 -15.42 -18.58 6.14
CA ILE A 51 -14.58 -17.38 6.10
C ILE A 51 -15.49 -16.20 5.82
N VAL A 52 -15.62 -15.32 6.80
CA VAL A 52 -16.47 -14.13 6.74
C VAL A 52 -15.59 -12.92 6.47
N VAL A 53 -15.95 -12.12 5.46
CA VAL A 53 -15.26 -10.87 5.12
C VAL A 53 -16.15 -9.68 5.40
N THR A 54 -15.55 -8.59 5.84
CA THR A 54 -16.21 -7.33 6.17
C THR A 54 -15.90 -6.22 5.15
N ALA A 55 -14.98 -6.49 4.21
CA ALA A 55 -14.65 -5.57 3.12
C ALA A 55 -15.82 -5.28 2.15
N THR A 56 -16.99 -5.89 2.36
CA THR A 56 -18.26 -5.62 1.67
C THR A 56 -19.24 -4.80 2.51
N ARG A 57 -18.80 -4.15 3.59
CA ARG A 57 -19.55 -3.41 4.63
C ARG A 57 -20.47 -4.26 5.52
N SER A 58 -20.84 -5.44 5.09
CA SER A 58 -21.57 -6.41 5.89
C SER A 58 -20.76 -7.69 6.01
N ALA A 59 -20.88 -8.38 7.14
CA ALA A 59 -20.22 -9.66 7.34
C ALA A 59 -20.90 -10.72 6.46
N LYS A 60 -20.18 -11.21 5.43
CA LYS A 60 -20.68 -12.22 4.48
C LYS A 60 -19.71 -13.37 4.33
N SER A 61 -20.23 -14.57 4.10
CA SER A 61 -19.40 -15.68 3.64
C SER A 61 -18.83 -15.38 2.25
N ILE A 62 -17.58 -15.75 2.02
CA ILE A 62 -16.96 -15.65 0.68
C ILE A 62 -17.83 -16.37 -0.36
N ALA A 63 -18.48 -17.49 0.00
CA ALA A 63 -19.37 -18.24 -0.88
C ALA A 63 -20.54 -17.42 -1.43
N ASP A 64 -20.99 -16.39 -0.71
CA ASP A 64 -22.18 -15.59 -1.02
C ASP A 64 -21.85 -14.23 -1.68
N ILE A 65 -20.57 -13.96 -1.95
CA ILE A 65 -20.16 -12.70 -2.56
C ILE A 65 -20.07 -12.86 -4.08
N ALA A 66 -20.79 -12.03 -4.82
CA ALA A 66 -20.72 -11.96 -6.28
C ALA A 66 -19.45 -11.19 -6.71
N GLY A 67 -18.28 -11.81 -6.57
CA GLY A 67 -17.00 -11.19 -6.91
C GLY A 67 -15.82 -12.01 -6.43
N THR A 68 -14.64 -11.59 -6.83
CA THR A 68 -13.37 -12.24 -6.46
C THR A 68 -12.90 -11.71 -5.12
N VAL A 69 -12.81 -12.59 -4.13
CA VAL A 69 -12.43 -12.24 -2.75
C VAL A 69 -11.38 -13.21 -2.23
N TYR A 70 -10.38 -12.68 -1.50
CA TYR A 70 -9.36 -13.44 -0.79
C TYR A 70 -9.36 -13.02 0.68
N SER A 71 -9.13 -13.99 1.58
CA SER A 71 -8.83 -13.73 2.98
C SER A 71 -7.51 -14.41 3.34
N ILE A 72 -6.58 -13.64 3.88
CA ILE A 72 -5.28 -14.12 4.34
C ILE A 72 -5.29 -14.02 5.85
N ASP A 73 -5.24 -15.15 6.52
CA ASP A 73 -5.32 -15.24 7.97
C ASP A 73 -3.99 -14.92 8.67
N GLN A 74 -4.05 -14.75 9.98
CA GLN A 74 -2.90 -14.43 10.82
C GLN A 74 -1.78 -15.47 10.67
N ALA A 75 -2.12 -16.75 10.60
CA ALA A 75 -1.14 -17.84 10.54
C ALA A 75 -0.32 -17.77 9.22
N GLU A 76 -0.98 -17.46 8.11
CA GLU A 76 -0.30 -17.27 6.82
C GLU A 76 0.54 -15.98 6.82
N ILE A 77 0.04 -14.88 7.41
CA ILE A 77 0.78 -13.62 7.56
C ILE A 77 2.04 -13.84 8.41
N GLU A 78 1.91 -14.46 9.60
CA GLU A 78 3.03 -14.76 10.50
C GLU A 78 4.06 -15.66 9.83
N LYS A 79 3.62 -16.71 9.14
CA LYS A 79 4.49 -17.61 8.39
C LYS A 79 5.36 -16.87 7.37
N GLN A 80 4.76 -16.00 6.56
CA GLN A 80 5.48 -15.21 5.56
C GLN A 80 6.38 -14.14 6.20
N ALA A 81 5.95 -13.54 7.31
CA ALA A 81 6.68 -12.47 8.00
C ALA A 81 7.84 -12.99 8.88
N ASN A 82 7.85 -14.28 9.28
CA ASN A 82 8.85 -14.82 10.18
C ASN A 82 10.29 -14.71 9.68
N ALA A 83 10.50 -14.43 8.42
CA ALA A 83 11.82 -14.20 7.87
C ALA A 83 11.95 -12.81 7.21
N GLY A 84 11.16 -11.82 7.64
CA GLY A 84 11.34 -10.41 7.31
C GLY A 84 10.61 -9.89 6.08
N LYS A 85 9.62 -10.63 5.52
CA LYS A 85 8.77 -10.08 4.44
C LYS A 85 7.86 -8.97 4.96
N SER A 86 7.78 -7.89 4.21
CA SER A 86 6.80 -6.82 4.44
C SER A 86 5.39 -7.24 4.02
N ILE A 87 4.37 -6.52 4.47
CA ILE A 87 2.97 -6.74 4.02
C ILE A 87 2.84 -6.59 2.51
N ALA A 88 3.55 -5.64 1.90
CA ALA A 88 3.57 -5.46 0.46
C ALA A 88 4.11 -6.70 -0.29
N ASP A 89 5.19 -7.33 0.23
CA ASP A 89 5.77 -8.54 -0.35
C ASP A 89 4.84 -9.75 -0.17
N ILE A 90 4.22 -9.87 1.00
CA ILE A 90 3.23 -10.93 1.31
C ILE A 90 2.05 -10.84 0.33
N LEU A 91 1.44 -9.68 0.21
CA LEU A 91 0.30 -9.46 -0.68
C LEU A 91 0.70 -9.60 -2.16
N GLY A 92 1.85 -9.04 -2.56
CA GLY A 92 2.39 -9.19 -3.92
C GLY A 92 2.64 -10.64 -4.31
N THR A 93 2.91 -11.52 -3.34
CA THR A 93 3.07 -12.97 -3.53
C THR A 93 1.72 -13.70 -3.55
N LEU A 94 0.85 -13.45 -2.57
CA LEU A 94 -0.36 -14.26 -2.33
C LEU A 94 -1.57 -13.82 -3.15
N VAL A 95 -1.70 -12.53 -3.52
CA VAL A 95 -2.84 -12.01 -4.28
C VAL A 95 -2.52 -12.07 -5.79
N PRO A 96 -3.25 -12.85 -6.61
CA PRO A 96 -2.88 -13.12 -7.99
C PRO A 96 -2.68 -11.86 -8.83
N SER A 97 -3.67 -10.97 -8.88
CA SER A 97 -3.70 -9.79 -9.76
C SER A 97 -3.05 -8.53 -9.17
N LEU A 98 -2.53 -8.59 -7.94
CA LEU A 98 -1.77 -7.50 -7.37
C LEU A 98 -0.34 -7.50 -7.91
N THR A 99 0.15 -6.34 -8.32
CA THR A 99 1.54 -6.17 -8.77
C THR A 99 2.51 -6.58 -7.67
N PRO A 100 3.64 -7.24 -7.97
CA PRO A 100 4.69 -7.49 -6.98
C PRO A 100 5.17 -6.20 -6.33
N SER A 101 5.60 -6.29 -5.07
CA SER A 101 6.15 -5.15 -4.31
C SER A 101 7.30 -4.47 -5.07
N SER A 102 7.36 -3.15 -4.94
CA SER A 102 8.47 -2.37 -5.49
C SER A 102 9.75 -2.45 -4.66
N GLY A 103 9.65 -2.84 -3.38
CA GLY A 103 10.73 -2.78 -2.40
C GLY A 103 11.01 -1.36 -1.87
N THR A 104 10.23 -0.35 -2.30
CA THR A 104 10.37 1.05 -1.87
C THR A 104 9.46 1.38 -0.70
N THR A 105 9.68 2.51 -0.03
CA THR A 105 8.83 2.99 1.06
C THR A 105 7.41 3.28 0.58
N SER A 106 7.26 3.85 -0.62
CA SER A 106 5.94 4.19 -1.17
C SER A 106 5.19 3.02 -1.79
N ASN A 107 5.85 1.90 -2.12
CA ASN A 107 5.30 0.81 -2.93
C ASN A 107 4.65 1.30 -4.25
N TYR A 108 5.19 2.37 -4.81
CA TYR A 108 4.65 2.98 -6.03
C TYR A 108 4.51 1.97 -7.17
N GLY A 109 3.38 2.03 -7.88
CA GLY A 109 3.08 1.12 -8.97
C GLY A 109 2.42 -0.20 -8.53
N MET A 110 2.09 -0.39 -7.25
CA MET A 110 1.27 -1.53 -6.82
C MET A 110 -0.19 -1.32 -7.21
N THR A 111 -0.57 -1.91 -8.32
CA THR A 111 -1.94 -1.91 -8.87
C THR A 111 -2.58 -3.29 -8.76
N MET A 112 -3.89 -3.35 -8.75
CA MET A 112 -4.65 -4.59 -8.89
C MET A 112 -5.46 -4.52 -10.18
N ARG A 113 -5.27 -5.52 -11.07
CA ARG A 113 -5.86 -5.51 -12.41
C ARG A 113 -5.58 -4.21 -13.20
N GLY A 114 -4.38 -3.63 -13.01
CA GLY A 114 -3.97 -2.39 -13.68
C GLY A 114 -4.65 -1.12 -13.19
N ARG A 115 -5.33 -1.16 -12.06
CA ARG A 115 -6.11 -0.06 -11.47
C ARG A 115 -5.68 0.23 -10.03
N VAL A 116 -6.05 1.42 -9.54
CA VAL A 116 -5.76 1.87 -8.18
C VAL A 116 -6.53 1.04 -7.15
N VAL A 117 -5.85 0.68 -6.06
CA VAL A 117 -6.39 -0.11 -4.95
C VAL A 117 -6.71 0.82 -3.78
N GLN A 118 -7.87 0.65 -3.17
CA GLN A 118 -8.21 1.31 -1.92
C GLN A 118 -7.70 0.48 -0.74
N TYR A 119 -6.79 1.06 0.04
CA TYR A 119 -6.26 0.45 1.26
C TYR A 119 -7.05 0.92 2.47
N MET A 120 -7.35 0.01 3.38
CA MET A 120 -8.07 0.29 4.61
C MET A 120 -7.41 -0.41 5.80
N ILE A 121 -7.54 0.15 6.99
CA ILE A 121 -7.22 -0.49 8.27
C ILE A 121 -8.49 -0.44 9.12
N ASP A 122 -8.97 -1.60 9.53
CA ASP A 122 -10.23 -1.78 10.27
C ASP A 122 -11.45 -1.10 9.62
N GLY A 123 -11.47 -1.05 8.27
CA GLY A 123 -12.52 -0.39 7.50
C GLY A 123 -12.32 1.10 7.26
N VAL A 124 -11.38 1.75 7.95
CA VAL A 124 -11.03 3.17 7.74
C VAL A 124 -10.16 3.32 6.50
N PRO A 125 -10.57 4.10 5.48
CA PRO A 125 -9.75 4.33 4.29
C PRO A 125 -8.44 5.00 4.64
N GLN A 126 -7.38 4.49 4.02
CA GLN A 126 -6.02 4.99 4.19
C GLN A 126 -5.54 5.84 3.01
N MET A 127 -6.34 5.85 1.96
CA MET A 127 -6.10 6.70 0.79
C MET A 127 -6.65 8.09 1.04
N GLY A 128 -5.99 9.06 0.45
CA GLY A 128 -6.54 10.35 0.07
C GLY A 128 -6.53 10.45 -1.45
N SER A 129 -6.38 11.65 -1.96
CA SER A 129 -6.16 11.93 -3.39
C SER A 129 -4.79 11.50 -3.91
N ARG A 130 -3.89 11.01 -3.05
CA ARG A 130 -2.60 10.41 -3.42
C ARG A 130 -2.66 8.90 -3.41
N ASP A 131 -1.69 8.27 -4.11
CA ASP A 131 -1.51 6.81 -4.10
C ASP A 131 -1.32 6.29 -2.66
N GLY A 132 -2.21 5.38 -2.26
CA GLY A 132 -2.25 4.80 -0.92
C GLY A 132 -1.37 3.57 -0.73
N SER A 133 -0.61 3.12 -1.73
CA SER A 133 0.18 1.88 -1.66
C SER A 133 1.26 1.90 -0.57
N ARG A 134 1.76 3.09 -0.19
CA ARG A 134 2.68 3.28 0.96
C ARG A 134 2.10 2.80 2.28
N GLN A 135 0.78 2.77 2.41
CA GLN A 135 0.09 2.34 3.63
C GLN A 135 0.30 0.86 3.96
N LEU A 136 0.71 0.05 2.97
CA LEU A 136 1.11 -1.33 3.20
C LEU A 136 2.38 -1.46 4.07
N ASN A 137 3.17 -0.41 4.16
CA ASN A 137 4.33 -0.35 5.04
C ASN A 137 4.03 0.33 6.39
N SER A 138 2.80 0.83 6.61
CA SER A 138 2.43 1.61 7.80
C SER A 138 1.81 0.77 8.92
N ILE A 139 1.96 -0.54 8.88
CA ILE A 139 1.56 -1.48 9.92
C ILE A 139 2.48 -2.70 9.92
N GLN A 140 2.87 -3.16 11.09
CA GLN A 140 3.71 -4.35 11.23
C GLN A 140 2.86 -5.64 11.16
N PRO A 141 3.38 -6.72 10.52
CA PRO A 141 2.67 -7.99 10.42
C PRO A 141 2.19 -8.55 11.75
N SER A 142 2.96 -8.34 12.84
CA SER A 142 2.64 -8.79 14.19
C SER A 142 1.38 -8.15 14.78
N MET A 143 0.89 -7.04 14.21
CA MET A 143 -0.32 -6.32 14.66
C MET A 143 -1.58 -6.75 13.92
N ILE A 144 -1.47 -7.61 12.89
CA ILE A 144 -2.55 -7.96 11.98
C ILE A 144 -3.21 -9.28 12.40
N GLU A 145 -4.55 -9.31 12.39
CA GLU A 145 -5.37 -10.52 12.55
C GLU A 145 -5.60 -11.21 11.21
N ARG A 146 -5.98 -10.45 10.17
CA ARG A 146 -6.18 -10.95 8.80
C ARG A 146 -6.18 -9.80 7.79
N ILE A 147 -6.04 -10.16 6.52
CA ILE A 147 -6.17 -9.21 5.41
C ILE A 147 -7.27 -9.71 4.47
N GLU A 148 -8.23 -8.85 4.18
CA GLU A 148 -9.33 -9.10 3.26
C GLU A 148 -9.07 -8.34 1.95
N VAL A 149 -9.19 -9.03 0.82
CA VAL A 149 -8.96 -8.46 -0.52
C VAL A 149 -10.21 -8.69 -1.37
N VAL A 150 -10.77 -7.62 -1.90
CA VAL A 150 -11.85 -7.64 -2.90
C VAL A 150 -11.27 -7.10 -4.20
N SER A 151 -11.20 -7.94 -5.23
CA SER A 151 -10.66 -7.55 -6.54
C SER A 151 -11.73 -6.93 -7.42
N GLY A 152 -11.33 -5.99 -8.27
CA GLY A 152 -12.22 -5.29 -9.20
C GLY A 152 -12.84 -4.02 -8.63
N ALA A 153 -13.31 -3.15 -9.53
CA ALA A 153 -13.93 -1.89 -9.13
C ALA A 153 -15.14 -2.12 -8.23
N THR A 154 -15.32 -1.26 -7.25
CA THR A 154 -16.48 -1.30 -6.35
C THR A 154 -16.91 0.10 -5.94
N SER A 155 -18.22 0.31 -5.85
CA SER A 155 -18.81 1.58 -5.39
C SER A 155 -19.02 1.65 -3.87
N ILE A 156 -18.90 0.50 -3.17
CA ILE A 156 -19.35 0.38 -1.77
C ILE A 156 -18.68 1.38 -0.85
N TYR A 157 -17.38 1.61 -1.01
CA TYR A 157 -16.60 2.51 -0.14
C TYR A 157 -16.29 3.88 -0.77
N GLY A 158 -16.89 4.23 -1.90
CA GLY A 158 -16.71 5.51 -2.57
C GLY A 158 -15.45 5.57 -3.45
N SER A 159 -14.87 6.75 -3.55
CA SER A 159 -13.73 7.02 -4.44
C SER A 159 -12.47 6.23 -4.06
N GLY A 160 -11.66 5.85 -5.09
CA GLY A 160 -10.36 5.20 -4.91
C GLY A 160 -10.35 3.68 -5.10
N ALA A 161 -11.51 3.01 -5.19
CA ALA A 161 -11.62 1.55 -5.35
C ALA A 161 -11.84 1.14 -6.82
N THR A 162 -10.98 1.55 -7.74
CA THR A 162 -11.10 1.18 -9.17
C THR A 162 -10.46 -0.17 -9.49
N GLY A 163 -9.45 -0.59 -8.73
CA GLY A 163 -8.81 -1.92 -8.82
C GLY A 163 -9.34 -2.90 -7.80
N GLY A 164 -9.91 -2.39 -6.71
CA GLY A 164 -10.43 -3.17 -5.60
C GLY A 164 -10.08 -2.58 -4.25
N ILE A 165 -10.28 -3.39 -3.20
CA ILE A 165 -10.06 -3.01 -1.80
C ILE A 165 -9.11 -4.02 -1.16
N ILE A 166 -8.19 -3.52 -0.33
CA ILE A 166 -7.40 -4.30 0.62
C ILE A 166 -7.69 -3.74 2.00
N ASN A 167 -8.34 -4.54 2.85
CA ASN A 167 -8.70 -4.17 4.21
C ASN A 167 -7.86 -4.98 5.21
N ILE A 168 -7.00 -4.31 5.95
CA ILE A 168 -6.17 -4.89 7.00
C ILE A 168 -6.97 -4.83 8.30
N ILE A 169 -7.22 -5.98 8.91
CA ILE A 169 -7.92 -6.10 10.18
C ILE A 169 -6.88 -6.30 11.28
N THR A 170 -6.87 -5.40 12.25
CA THR A 170 -5.96 -5.48 13.39
C THR A 170 -6.45 -6.48 14.43
N LYS A 171 -5.53 -6.96 15.28
CA LYS A 171 -5.86 -7.86 16.41
C LYS A 171 -6.91 -7.20 17.29
N ARG A 172 -7.90 -7.98 17.74
CA ARG A 172 -9.03 -7.49 18.52
C ARG A 172 -8.97 -8.01 19.96
N GLY A 173 -9.39 -9.07 20.34
CA GLY A 173 -9.33 -9.67 21.67
C GLY A 173 -9.00 -11.14 21.56
N GLY A 174 -8.45 -11.70 22.63
CA GLY A 174 -8.18 -13.13 22.73
C GLY A 174 -9.44 -13.95 23.05
N GLN A 175 -9.29 -15.29 23.08
CA GLN A 175 -10.30 -16.21 23.65
C GLN A 175 -10.14 -16.30 25.17
N ASP A 176 -8.92 -16.15 25.66
CA ASP A 176 -8.57 -16.16 27.07
C ASP A 176 -8.88 -14.81 27.74
N PRO A 177 -9.12 -14.80 29.06
CA PRO A 177 -9.32 -13.56 29.81
C PRO A 177 -8.21 -12.54 29.61
N ILE A 178 -6.96 -13.00 29.55
CA ILE A 178 -5.79 -12.23 29.18
C ILE A 178 -4.75 -13.18 28.57
N SER A 179 -4.12 -12.75 27.49
CA SER A 179 -3.01 -13.45 26.86
C SER A 179 -1.99 -12.46 26.33
N PHE A 180 -0.76 -12.92 26.26
CA PHE A 180 0.37 -12.14 25.77
C PHE A 180 1.01 -12.83 24.58
N GLU A 181 1.51 -12.03 23.64
CA GLU A 181 2.29 -12.50 22.53
C GLU A 181 3.57 -11.67 22.43
N THR A 182 4.71 -12.32 22.61
CA THR A 182 6.04 -11.71 22.45
C THR A 182 6.71 -12.31 21.23
N LYS A 183 7.22 -11.48 20.32
CA LYS A 183 8.02 -11.93 19.18
C LYS A 183 9.34 -11.18 19.16
N ILE A 184 10.42 -11.93 18.92
CA ILE A 184 11.73 -11.38 18.56
C ILE A 184 12.17 -11.99 17.24
N GLY A 185 12.85 -11.21 16.41
CA GLY A 185 13.27 -11.64 15.09
C GLY A 185 14.61 -11.03 14.68
N VAL A 186 15.33 -11.73 13.84
CA VAL A 186 16.54 -11.24 13.17
C VAL A 186 16.50 -11.66 11.70
N THR A 187 16.85 -10.75 10.82
CA THR A 187 17.10 -11.03 9.39
C THR A 187 18.52 -10.67 9.04
N ALA A 188 19.13 -11.44 8.15
CA ALA A 188 20.47 -11.22 7.65
C ALA A 188 20.50 -11.27 6.13
N GLY A 189 21.30 -10.39 5.53
CA GLY A 189 21.59 -10.43 4.10
C GLY A 189 22.51 -11.61 3.74
N ASN A 190 22.79 -11.75 2.43
CA ASN A 190 23.50 -12.90 1.87
C ASN A 190 24.90 -13.13 2.43
N ASN A 191 25.58 -12.11 2.93
CA ASN A 191 26.95 -12.20 3.46
C ASN A 191 27.05 -12.14 4.98
N PHE A 192 25.94 -12.07 5.72
CA PHE A 192 25.86 -12.01 7.20
C PHE A 192 26.66 -10.86 7.83
N LYS A 193 26.88 -9.75 7.11
CA LYS A 193 27.51 -8.57 7.69
C LYS A 193 26.61 -7.94 8.74
N SER A 194 27.20 -7.37 9.79
CA SER A 194 26.45 -6.67 10.84
C SER A 194 25.57 -5.53 10.30
N ASP A 195 26.06 -4.84 9.28
CA ASP A 195 25.38 -3.70 8.67
C ASP A 195 24.13 -4.13 7.85
N ALA A 196 24.05 -5.42 7.47
CA ALA A 196 22.91 -6.00 6.75
C ALA A 196 21.91 -6.74 7.66
N MET A 197 22.04 -6.57 8.97
CA MET A 197 21.10 -7.17 9.91
C MET A 197 19.88 -6.27 10.12
N ALA A 198 18.72 -6.92 10.28
CA ALA A 198 17.54 -6.26 10.83
C ALA A 198 17.08 -7.00 12.08
N TYR A 199 16.57 -6.26 13.05
CA TYR A 199 16.10 -6.79 14.32
C TYR A 199 14.67 -6.32 14.55
N GLU A 200 13.81 -7.25 15.00
CA GLU A 200 12.41 -6.97 15.34
C GLU A 200 12.13 -7.41 16.78
N ALA A 201 11.41 -6.59 17.52
CA ALA A 201 10.81 -6.98 18.80
C ALA A 201 9.36 -6.47 18.82
N SER A 202 8.42 -7.33 19.20
CA SER A 202 7.03 -6.92 19.40
C SER A 202 6.41 -7.57 20.62
N GLN A 203 5.50 -6.84 21.25
CA GLN A 203 4.71 -7.30 22.38
C GLN A 203 3.25 -6.93 22.15
N SER A 204 2.36 -7.92 22.29
CA SER A 204 0.91 -7.70 22.27
C SER A 204 0.29 -8.25 23.56
N VAL A 205 -0.75 -7.56 24.01
CA VAL A 205 -1.63 -7.99 25.11
C VAL A 205 -3.02 -8.08 24.54
N LEU A 206 -3.64 -9.25 24.64
CA LEU A 206 -5.01 -9.49 24.22
C LEU A 206 -5.83 -9.83 25.46
N PHE A 207 -7.02 -9.28 25.59
CA PHE A 207 -7.88 -9.55 26.72
C PHE A 207 -9.35 -9.65 26.31
N ASN A 208 -10.09 -10.46 27.09
CA ASN A 208 -11.53 -10.65 26.93
C ASN A 208 -12.11 -10.93 28.33
N GLN A 209 -12.56 -9.87 29.02
CA GLN A 209 -13.06 -9.92 30.38
C GLN A 209 -14.44 -9.28 30.47
N GLY A 210 -15.46 -10.12 30.59
CA GLY A 210 -16.84 -9.69 30.75
C GLY A 210 -17.32 -8.82 29.59
N ALA A 211 -17.61 -7.53 29.85
CA ALA A 211 -18.06 -6.60 28.83
C ALA A 211 -16.94 -5.98 28.00
N LEU A 212 -15.67 -6.16 28.40
CA LEU A 212 -14.51 -5.54 27.76
C LEU A 212 -13.67 -6.57 27.04
N GLN A 213 -13.33 -6.27 25.77
CA GLN A 213 -12.36 -7.03 25.00
C GLN A 213 -11.45 -6.05 24.24
N GLY A 214 -10.21 -6.47 23.98
CA GLY A 214 -9.30 -5.62 23.24
C GLY A 214 -7.93 -6.23 23.02
N ALA A 215 -7.13 -5.49 22.29
CA ALA A 215 -5.72 -5.79 22.04
C ALA A 215 -4.92 -4.49 22.08
N PHE A 216 -3.72 -4.54 22.67
CA PHE A 216 -2.72 -3.49 22.59
C PHE A 216 -1.40 -4.11 22.17
N GLY A 217 -0.73 -3.50 21.21
CA GLY A 217 0.53 -3.98 20.70
C GLY A 217 1.53 -2.85 20.47
N ALA A 218 2.79 -3.18 20.64
CA ALA A 218 3.93 -2.35 20.29
C ALA A 218 4.95 -3.20 19.52
N SER A 219 5.47 -2.66 18.43
CA SER A 219 6.53 -3.28 17.64
C SER A 219 7.60 -2.27 17.33
N TYR A 220 8.85 -2.70 17.45
CA TYR A 220 10.02 -1.93 17.03
C TYR A 220 10.88 -2.78 16.11
N THR A 221 11.27 -2.19 14.97
CA THR A 221 12.13 -2.85 13.99
C THR A 221 13.23 -1.88 13.59
N THR A 222 14.49 -2.31 13.70
CA THR A 222 15.63 -1.60 13.10
C THR A 222 16.15 -2.39 11.91
N ARG A 223 16.45 -1.72 10.80
CA ARG A 223 16.97 -2.32 9.56
C ARG A 223 18.27 -1.66 9.18
N GLY A 224 19.24 -2.47 8.80
CA GLY A 224 20.46 -2.00 8.16
C GLY A 224 20.35 -1.95 6.62
N GLU A 225 21.47 -2.20 5.94
CA GLU A 225 21.55 -2.23 4.48
C GLU A 225 20.76 -3.40 3.88
N ILE A 226 20.22 -3.20 2.68
CA ILE A 226 19.68 -4.28 1.84
C ILE A 226 20.73 -4.65 0.79
N GLN A 227 20.99 -5.94 0.62
CA GLN A 227 22.02 -6.46 -0.28
C GLN A 227 21.42 -7.09 -1.53
N ASP A 228 22.12 -6.90 -2.66
CA ASP A 228 21.85 -7.57 -3.93
C ASP A 228 22.30 -9.06 -3.90
N SER A 229 22.15 -9.77 -5.01
CA SER A 229 22.58 -11.15 -5.16
C SER A 229 24.08 -11.37 -5.01
N HIS A 230 24.90 -10.32 -5.18
CA HIS A 230 26.35 -10.36 -5.04
C HIS A 230 26.83 -9.99 -3.62
N GLY A 231 25.90 -9.67 -2.71
CA GLY A 231 26.20 -9.23 -1.35
C GLY A 231 26.69 -7.77 -1.26
N ASN A 232 26.44 -6.96 -2.28
CA ASN A 232 26.69 -5.54 -2.25
C ASN A 232 25.46 -4.80 -1.72
N ARG A 233 25.68 -3.69 -0.99
CA ARG A 233 24.63 -2.77 -0.62
C ARG A 233 23.96 -2.24 -1.89
N ILE A 234 22.62 -2.27 -1.94
CA ILE A 234 21.86 -1.65 -3.01
C ILE A 234 21.96 -0.13 -2.84
N GLY A 235 22.13 0.61 -3.94
CA GLY A 235 22.16 2.07 -3.91
C GLY A 235 20.85 2.66 -3.38
N PRO A 236 20.89 3.90 -2.84
CA PRO A 236 19.67 4.55 -2.35
C PRO A 236 18.65 4.74 -3.48
N GLU A 237 17.40 4.46 -3.21
CA GLU A 237 16.29 4.75 -4.12
C GLU A 237 15.86 6.21 -3.94
N VAL A 238 16.29 7.10 -4.82
CA VAL A 238 16.12 8.54 -4.67
C VAL A 238 14.73 9.05 -5.06
N ALA A 239 13.95 8.29 -5.82
CA ALA A 239 12.65 8.75 -6.32
C ALA A 239 11.49 8.45 -5.36
N GLN A 240 11.48 7.26 -4.75
CA GLN A 240 10.39 6.77 -3.89
C GLN A 240 10.86 6.36 -2.49
N THR A 241 12.13 6.57 -2.21
CA THR A 241 12.86 6.14 -1.01
C THR A 241 12.90 4.62 -0.84
N ASP A 242 13.90 4.14 -0.15
CA ASP A 242 14.02 2.74 0.28
C ASP A 242 13.84 2.63 1.80
N ARG A 243 13.96 1.41 2.31
CA ARG A 243 13.81 1.11 3.72
C ARG A 243 15.12 0.64 4.36
N GLN A 244 16.26 1.03 3.79
CA GLN A 244 17.57 0.77 4.38
C GLN A 244 17.85 1.76 5.50
N ASP A 245 18.59 1.33 6.51
CA ASP A 245 18.97 2.13 7.67
C ASP A 245 17.75 2.83 8.31
N THR A 246 16.67 2.07 8.54
CA THR A 246 15.42 2.61 9.10
C THR A 246 15.13 2.06 10.48
N ASP A 247 14.59 2.93 11.32
CA ASP A 247 13.95 2.58 12.59
C ASP A 247 12.44 2.74 12.47
N THR A 248 11.71 1.66 12.77
CA THR A 248 10.24 1.63 12.70
C THR A 248 9.64 1.39 14.07
N LEU A 249 8.73 2.26 14.49
CA LEU A 249 7.86 2.08 15.66
C LEU A 249 6.41 1.97 15.21
N ASP A 250 5.71 0.91 15.63
CA ASP A 250 4.26 0.73 15.44
C ASP A 250 3.60 0.47 16.80
N LEU A 251 2.67 1.34 17.18
CA LEU A 251 1.82 1.20 18.36
C LEU A 251 0.38 1.08 17.88
N ASN A 252 -0.30 0.02 18.28
CA ASN A 252 -1.68 -0.24 17.89
C ASN A 252 -2.50 -0.62 19.13
N GLY A 253 -3.72 -0.11 19.21
CA GLY A 253 -4.63 -0.42 20.30
C GLY A 253 -6.07 -0.44 19.82
N ARG A 254 -6.82 -1.44 20.27
CA ARG A 254 -8.26 -1.54 20.08
C ARG A 254 -8.93 -1.99 21.38
N LEU A 255 -9.97 -1.27 21.78
CA LEU A 255 -10.82 -1.57 22.91
C LEU A 255 -12.26 -1.66 22.45
N THR A 256 -12.96 -2.74 22.78
CA THR A 256 -14.40 -2.89 22.53
C THR A 256 -15.12 -3.10 23.85
N TRP A 257 -16.12 -2.26 24.10
CA TRP A 257 -17.03 -2.37 25.21
C TRP A 257 -18.39 -2.92 24.72
N ASN A 258 -18.71 -4.16 25.10
CA ASN A 258 -19.99 -4.78 24.89
C ASN A 258 -20.99 -4.23 25.92
N ILE A 259 -21.71 -3.17 25.54
CA ILE A 259 -22.67 -2.47 26.43
C ILE A 259 -23.84 -3.41 26.80
N SER A 260 -24.26 -4.22 25.81
CA SER A 260 -25.23 -5.28 25.96
C SER A 260 -24.99 -6.40 24.95
N VAL A 261 -25.80 -7.44 24.90
CA VAL A 261 -25.75 -8.49 23.89
C VAL A 261 -25.97 -7.97 22.47
N SER A 262 -26.63 -6.83 22.27
CA SER A 262 -26.94 -6.21 20.98
C SER A 262 -26.17 -4.93 20.72
N GLN A 263 -25.41 -4.41 21.68
CA GLN A 263 -24.74 -3.11 21.55
C GLN A 263 -23.28 -3.19 21.92
N SER A 264 -22.42 -2.63 21.07
CA SER A 264 -21.00 -2.49 21.35
C SER A 264 -20.47 -1.12 20.92
N LEU A 265 -19.45 -0.66 21.62
CA LEU A 265 -18.70 0.56 21.33
C LEU A 265 -17.21 0.20 21.27
N SER A 266 -16.57 0.46 20.13
CA SER A 266 -15.15 0.18 19.92
C SER A 266 -14.38 1.48 19.73
N PHE A 267 -13.17 1.52 20.28
CA PHE A 267 -12.18 2.58 20.08
C PHE A 267 -10.91 1.95 19.52
N GLY A 268 -10.37 2.54 18.47
CA GLY A 268 -9.09 2.19 17.88
C GLY A 268 -8.13 3.38 17.89
N ALA A 269 -6.85 3.10 18.09
CA ALA A 269 -5.78 4.09 17.97
C ALA A 269 -4.55 3.44 17.38
N GLN A 270 -3.86 4.15 16.49
CA GLN A 270 -2.60 3.72 15.89
C GLN A 270 -1.62 4.88 15.82
N TYR A 271 -0.35 4.61 16.12
CA TYR A 271 0.79 5.46 15.82
C TYR A 271 1.85 4.63 15.10
N PHE A 272 2.33 5.14 13.98
CA PHE A 272 3.37 4.52 13.17
C PHE A 272 4.41 5.58 12.80
N LYS A 273 5.68 5.26 12.98
CA LYS A 273 6.81 6.06 12.50
C LYS A 273 7.86 5.14 11.90
N ASP A 274 8.28 5.41 10.66
CA ASP A 274 9.39 4.78 9.95
C ASP A 274 10.33 5.90 9.51
N GLU A 275 11.52 5.96 10.06
CA GLU A 275 12.49 7.03 9.84
C GLU A 275 13.82 6.44 9.41
N GLN A 276 14.37 6.99 8.34
CA GLN A 276 15.70 6.62 7.85
C GLN A 276 16.78 7.39 8.65
N ASP A 277 17.90 6.72 8.94
CA ASP A 277 19.10 7.30 9.55
C ASP A 277 20.32 6.75 8.80
N SER A 278 20.41 7.11 7.51
CA SER A 278 21.43 6.58 6.60
C SER A 278 22.61 7.52 6.49
N GLU A 279 23.82 6.94 6.56
CA GLU A 279 25.08 7.62 6.22
C GLU A 279 25.45 7.47 4.73
N TYR A 280 24.54 6.91 3.90
CA TYR A 280 24.83 6.59 2.49
C TYR A 280 23.97 7.41 1.55
N GLY A 281 24.62 8.04 0.57
CA GLY A 281 24.01 8.71 -0.57
C GLY A 281 24.18 7.91 -1.87
N ALA A 282 23.56 8.38 -2.94
CA ALA A 282 23.75 7.83 -4.27
C ALA A 282 25.14 8.18 -4.82
N ASP A 283 25.75 7.27 -5.57
CA ASP A 283 27.03 7.53 -6.26
C ASP A 283 26.79 8.31 -7.54
N TYR A 284 26.98 9.60 -7.47
CA TYR A 284 26.99 10.48 -8.65
C TYR A 284 28.37 10.58 -9.32
N GLY A 285 29.39 9.86 -8.86
CA GLY A 285 30.77 9.92 -9.32
C GLY A 285 31.48 11.22 -8.88
N THR A 286 32.66 11.46 -9.46
CA THR A 286 33.38 12.72 -9.24
C THR A 286 32.72 13.81 -10.07
N TYR A 287 32.21 14.85 -9.41
CA TYR A 287 31.57 15.95 -10.10
C TYR A 287 32.59 16.75 -10.94
N GLY A 288 32.27 16.87 -12.16
CA GLY A 288 32.81 17.78 -13.15
C GLY A 288 31.66 18.06 -14.12
N PRO A 289 31.86 18.95 -15.08
CA PRO A 289 30.79 19.30 -16.03
C PRO A 289 30.17 18.08 -16.73
N TYR A 290 30.98 17.08 -17.04
CA TYR A 290 30.51 15.84 -17.67
C TYR A 290 29.63 15.00 -16.75
N ASN A 291 30.03 14.76 -15.50
CA ASN A 291 29.27 13.95 -14.57
C ASN A 291 27.94 14.61 -14.16
N LEU A 292 27.97 15.94 -14.00
CA LEU A 292 26.74 16.68 -13.74
C LEU A 292 25.80 16.66 -14.95
N ALA A 293 26.32 16.75 -16.17
CA ALA A 293 25.51 16.56 -17.38
C ALA A 293 24.92 15.16 -17.47
N ASN A 294 25.68 14.12 -17.12
CA ASN A 294 25.19 12.74 -17.10
C ASN A 294 24.03 12.58 -16.10
N LEU A 295 24.16 13.13 -14.89
CA LEU A 295 23.12 13.10 -13.89
C LEU A 295 21.85 13.82 -14.38
N ILE A 296 22.01 15.03 -14.92
CA ILE A 296 20.89 15.86 -15.39
C ILE A 296 20.22 15.27 -16.63
N PHE A 297 21.02 14.76 -17.58
CA PHE A 297 20.52 14.07 -18.77
C PHE A 297 20.26 12.57 -18.55
N ARG A 298 20.41 12.09 -17.31
CA ARG A 298 20.09 10.71 -16.91
C ARG A 298 20.85 9.61 -17.64
N THR A 299 22.04 9.90 -18.03
CA THR A 299 22.99 8.91 -18.52
C THR A 299 23.78 8.34 -17.34
N ALA A 300 23.69 7.07 -17.17
CA ALA A 300 24.14 6.20 -16.10
C ALA A 300 25.23 6.72 -15.14
N PRO A 301 24.88 7.25 -13.95
CA PRO A 301 25.78 7.22 -12.83
C PRO A 301 25.98 5.76 -12.36
N SER A 302 26.97 5.52 -11.52
CA SER A 302 27.06 4.27 -10.78
C SER A 302 25.81 4.12 -9.89
N LEU A 303 25.28 2.90 -9.79
CA LEU A 303 24.13 2.57 -8.93
C LEU A 303 24.55 2.15 -7.52
N LYS A 304 25.78 2.50 -7.10
CA LYS A 304 26.33 2.15 -5.80
C LYS A 304 25.89 3.15 -4.72
N ALA A 305 25.91 2.70 -3.50
CA ALA A 305 25.81 3.57 -2.33
C ALA A 305 27.21 4.11 -1.94
N VAL A 306 27.31 5.38 -1.59
CA VAL A 306 28.53 6.04 -1.13
C VAL A 306 28.34 6.55 0.28
N LYS A 307 29.28 6.20 1.19
CA LYS A 307 29.24 6.65 2.59
C LYS A 307 29.64 8.14 2.69
N GLY A 308 29.03 8.86 3.63
CA GLY A 308 29.31 10.27 3.91
C GLY A 308 28.13 11.19 3.62
N LEU A 309 26.90 10.66 3.57
CA LEU A 309 25.69 11.49 3.44
C LEU A 309 25.53 12.40 4.66
N GLU A 310 25.46 13.70 4.42
CA GLU A 310 25.07 14.74 5.37
C GLU A 310 23.70 15.30 4.99
N LEU A 311 22.66 14.73 5.58
CA LEU A 311 21.26 15.11 5.38
C LEU A 311 20.58 15.20 6.74
N SER A 312 20.29 16.44 7.19
CA SER A 312 19.70 16.69 8.52
C SER A 312 18.26 16.17 8.64
N GLU A 313 17.52 16.25 7.54
CA GLU A 313 16.12 15.85 7.48
C GLU A 313 15.99 14.55 6.69
N GLN A 314 16.22 13.42 7.34
CA GLN A 314 16.14 12.09 6.72
C GLN A 314 14.73 11.76 6.23
N PRO A 315 14.58 10.93 5.17
CA PRO A 315 13.27 10.39 4.76
C PRO A 315 12.50 9.75 5.90
N GLN A 316 11.20 10.02 5.96
CA GLN A 316 10.34 9.43 6.99
C GLN A 316 8.89 9.25 6.52
N THR A 317 8.20 8.35 7.20
CA THR A 317 6.73 8.26 7.22
C THR A 317 6.28 8.26 8.67
N GLU A 318 5.44 9.23 9.04
CA GLU A 318 4.82 9.29 10.35
C GLU A 318 3.32 9.34 10.18
N ARG A 319 2.61 8.53 10.94
CA ARG A 319 1.16 8.46 10.87
C ARG A 319 0.57 8.18 12.24
N TRP A 320 -0.54 8.85 12.55
CA TRP A 320 -1.39 8.47 13.65
C TRP A 320 -2.87 8.55 13.26
N GLY A 321 -3.69 7.77 13.91
CA GLY A 321 -5.10 7.76 13.67
C GLY A 321 -5.87 7.26 14.87
N VAL A 322 -7.12 7.71 14.98
CA VAL A 322 -8.08 7.24 15.95
C VAL A 322 -9.40 6.99 15.26
N ASN A 323 -10.12 5.97 15.71
CA ASN A 323 -11.47 5.70 15.25
C ASN A 323 -12.36 5.23 16.39
N THR A 324 -13.65 5.47 16.24
CA THR A 324 -14.69 4.93 17.12
C THR A 324 -15.80 4.32 16.29
N GLN A 325 -16.34 3.20 16.75
CA GLN A 325 -17.40 2.47 16.08
C GLN A 325 -18.46 2.05 17.09
N TYR A 326 -19.71 2.48 16.88
CA TYR A 326 -20.86 2.02 17.63
C TYR A 326 -21.69 1.07 16.77
N GLN A 327 -22.02 -0.08 17.32
CA GLN A 327 -22.86 -1.08 16.69
C GLN A 327 -24.09 -1.35 17.58
N ASN A 328 -25.26 -1.45 16.96
CA ASN A 328 -26.48 -1.88 17.60
C ASN A 328 -27.22 -2.83 16.66
N GLN A 329 -27.47 -4.04 17.08
CA GLN A 329 -28.09 -5.09 16.23
C GLN A 329 -29.59 -4.90 16.05
N ASP A 330 -30.25 -4.11 16.92
CA ASP A 330 -31.69 -3.81 16.81
C ASP A 330 -31.99 -2.41 17.37
N ILE A 331 -32.07 -1.45 16.47
CA ILE A 331 -32.59 -0.11 16.73
C ILE A 331 -33.78 0.14 15.78
N LEU A 332 -35.00 0.16 16.32
CA LEU A 332 -36.21 0.32 15.52
C LEU A 332 -36.34 -0.75 14.38
N GLY A 333 -35.90 -1.98 14.64
CA GLY A 333 -35.89 -3.08 13.68
C GLY A 333 -34.84 -3.00 12.60
N HIS A 334 -33.75 -2.27 12.86
CA HIS A 334 -32.57 -2.16 11.98
C HIS A 334 -31.30 -2.47 12.75
N ALA A 335 -30.34 -3.11 12.12
CA ALA A 335 -28.98 -3.12 12.60
C ALA A 335 -28.28 -1.80 12.19
N LEU A 336 -27.65 -1.14 13.15
CA LEU A 336 -26.93 0.12 13.00
C LEU A 336 -25.43 -0.11 13.15
N ASN A 337 -24.65 0.48 12.25
CA ASN A 337 -23.22 0.67 12.40
C ASN A 337 -22.87 2.14 12.14
N ALA A 338 -22.39 2.84 13.17
CA ALA A 338 -21.91 4.23 13.09
C ALA A 338 -20.44 4.27 13.40
N GLU A 339 -19.67 4.95 12.55
CA GLU A 339 -18.22 5.09 12.67
C GLU A 339 -17.82 6.55 12.52
N ALA A 340 -16.83 6.98 13.31
CA ALA A 340 -16.13 8.24 13.11
C ALA A 340 -14.62 8.00 13.24
N TYR A 341 -13.83 8.71 12.43
CA TYR A 341 -12.38 8.58 12.43
C TYR A 341 -11.67 9.88 12.12
N TYR A 342 -10.44 9.96 12.61
CA TYR A 342 -9.49 11.01 12.22
C TYR A 342 -8.11 10.37 12.05
N ARG A 343 -7.37 10.79 11.03
CA ARG A 343 -5.98 10.40 10.81
C ARG A 343 -5.15 11.55 10.28
N LYS A 344 -3.89 11.56 10.65
CA LYS A 344 -2.87 12.47 10.13
C LYS A 344 -1.67 11.68 9.64
N GLU A 345 -1.11 12.11 8.52
CA GLU A 345 0.06 11.51 7.92
C GLU A 345 1.06 12.59 7.51
N LYS A 346 2.35 12.32 7.75
CA LYS A 346 3.47 13.08 7.24
C LYS A 346 4.40 12.16 6.48
N GLY A 347 4.83 12.60 5.30
CA GLY A 347 5.82 11.90 4.49
C GLY A 347 6.92 12.84 4.04
N ARG A 348 8.16 12.35 4.01
CA ARG A 348 9.33 13.05 3.47
C ARG A 348 10.15 12.07 2.65
N TRP A 349 10.60 12.53 1.48
CA TRP A 349 11.35 11.71 0.52
C TRP A 349 12.82 12.06 0.52
N PHE A 350 13.62 11.32 -0.24
CA PHE A 350 15.03 11.62 -0.46
C PHE A 350 15.15 12.87 -1.36
N PRO A 351 16.22 13.70 -1.19
CA PRO A 351 16.46 14.83 -2.08
C PRO A 351 16.75 14.41 -3.52
N ILE A 352 16.25 15.19 -4.47
CA ILE A 352 16.48 15.00 -5.92
C ILE A 352 16.93 16.28 -6.58
N VAL A 353 17.63 16.15 -7.71
CA VAL A 353 17.93 17.29 -8.60
C VAL A 353 16.73 17.51 -9.51
N SER A 354 16.15 18.71 -9.50
CA SER A 354 14.99 19.11 -10.29
C SER A 354 15.32 20.28 -11.22
N GLN A 355 14.98 20.17 -12.50
CA GLN A 355 15.02 21.30 -13.43
C GLN A 355 13.92 22.29 -13.08
N LEU A 356 14.26 23.58 -12.99
CA LEU A 356 13.28 24.62 -12.61
C LEU A 356 12.29 24.93 -13.74
N GLY A 357 12.74 24.82 -15.00
CA GLY A 357 11.84 24.92 -16.17
C GLY A 357 11.22 26.30 -16.40
N ASN A 358 11.69 27.35 -15.72
CA ASN A 358 11.22 28.71 -15.85
C ASN A 358 11.82 29.39 -17.08
N GLN A 359 10.98 29.89 -18.00
CA GLN A 359 11.42 30.45 -19.28
C GLN A 359 12.22 31.75 -19.07
N THR A 360 11.79 32.65 -18.18
CA THR A 360 12.50 33.91 -17.90
C THR A 360 13.89 33.64 -17.35
N LEU A 361 14.01 32.74 -16.36
CA LEU A 361 15.31 32.32 -15.84
C LEU A 361 16.18 31.72 -16.95
N SER A 362 15.63 30.83 -17.77
CA SER A 362 16.36 30.21 -18.89
C SER A 362 16.89 31.24 -19.89
N ASP A 363 16.12 32.28 -20.20
CA ASP A 363 16.51 33.32 -21.16
C ASP A 363 17.58 34.27 -20.56
N GLU A 364 17.52 34.59 -19.28
CA GLU A 364 18.57 35.37 -18.62
C GLU A 364 19.85 34.54 -18.46
N LEU A 365 19.76 33.25 -18.13
CA LEU A 365 20.94 32.38 -18.07
C LEU A 365 21.63 32.20 -19.42
N LYS A 366 20.89 32.15 -20.54
CA LYS A 366 21.50 32.16 -21.90
C LYS A 366 22.24 33.42 -22.20
N LYS A 367 21.76 34.59 -21.74
CA LYS A 367 22.46 35.89 -21.94
C LYS A 367 23.72 35.97 -21.06
N LEU A 368 23.62 35.57 -19.79
CA LEU A 368 24.76 35.61 -18.85
C LEU A 368 25.82 34.56 -19.20
N TYR A 369 25.43 33.42 -19.68
CA TYR A 369 26.25 32.24 -19.95
C TYR A 369 26.10 31.76 -21.41
N PRO A 370 26.61 32.48 -22.39
CA PRO A 370 26.39 32.18 -23.81
C PRO A 370 26.94 30.84 -24.28
N ASN A 371 28.00 30.33 -23.63
CA ASN A 371 28.61 29.03 -23.93
C ASN A 371 27.98 27.88 -23.13
N ASN A 372 26.74 28.04 -22.64
CA ASN A 372 26.03 27.09 -21.76
C ASN A 372 25.69 25.72 -22.39
N LYS A 373 25.98 25.54 -23.67
CA LYS A 373 25.86 24.25 -24.38
C LYS A 373 27.16 23.46 -24.41
N ASP A 374 28.29 24.10 -24.16
CA ASP A 374 29.59 23.45 -24.09
C ASP A 374 29.83 22.93 -22.68
N ILE A 375 29.74 21.61 -22.51
CA ILE A 375 29.87 20.93 -21.21
C ILE A 375 31.24 21.13 -20.56
N THR A 376 32.24 21.62 -21.31
CA THR A 376 33.58 21.92 -20.79
C THR A 376 33.72 23.39 -20.35
N SER A 377 32.73 24.21 -20.66
CA SER A 377 32.73 25.65 -20.35
C SER A 377 32.29 25.91 -18.90
N PRO A 378 32.90 26.85 -18.18
CA PRO A 378 32.36 27.37 -16.93
C PRO A 378 30.92 27.90 -17.04
N ASP A 379 30.53 28.41 -18.21
CA ASP A 379 29.17 28.87 -18.48
C ASP A 379 28.15 27.75 -18.37
N PHE A 380 28.53 26.53 -18.80
CA PHE A 380 27.68 25.37 -18.67
C PHE A 380 27.39 25.07 -17.20
N LEU A 381 28.41 25.03 -16.35
CA LEU A 381 28.24 24.75 -14.93
C LEU A 381 27.38 25.82 -14.23
N ASN A 382 27.60 27.13 -14.56
CA ASN A 382 26.79 28.21 -14.01
C ASN A 382 25.32 28.12 -14.49
N ALA A 383 25.08 27.80 -15.75
CA ALA A 383 23.73 27.60 -16.26
C ALA A 383 23.02 26.43 -15.58
N ILE A 384 23.74 25.36 -15.27
CA ILE A 384 23.20 24.23 -14.49
C ILE A 384 22.95 24.64 -13.04
N ARG A 385 23.89 25.28 -12.38
CA ARG A 385 23.79 25.77 -10.99
C ARG A 385 22.50 26.58 -10.76
N TYR A 386 22.14 27.44 -11.68
CA TYR A 386 21.01 28.34 -11.57
C TYR A 386 19.74 27.80 -12.27
N GLY A 387 19.87 26.88 -13.24
CA GLY A 387 18.75 26.27 -13.97
C GLY A 387 18.15 25.06 -13.27
N TYR A 388 18.82 24.53 -12.25
CA TYR A 388 18.40 23.36 -11.48
C TYR A 388 18.44 23.66 -9.98
N ALA A 389 17.67 22.92 -9.21
CA ALA A 389 17.68 22.97 -7.76
C ALA A 389 17.78 21.55 -7.18
N VAL A 390 18.50 21.43 -6.07
CA VAL A 390 18.46 20.24 -5.22
C VAL A 390 17.29 20.44 -4.25
N VAL A 391 16.32 19.57 -4.29
CA VAL A 391 15.07 19.74 -3.55
C VAL A 391 14.62 18.44 -2.88
N GLN A 392 14.06 18.56 -1.69
CA GLN A 392 13.44 17.47 -0.94
C GLN A 392 11.97 17.75 -0.72
N SER A 393 11.11 16.85 -1.15
CA SER A 393 9.67 17.00 -0.97
C SER A 393 9.18 16.41 0.34
N SER A 394 8.18 17.07 0.94
CA SER A 394 7.41 16.59 2.09
C SER A 394 5.91 16.85 1.88
N ASN A 395 5.06 16.07 2.56
CA ASN A 395 3.62 16.31 2.56
C ASN A 395 3.00 16.04 3.94
N GLU A 396 1.88 16.72 4.18
CA GLU A 396 1.00 16.47 5.32
C GLU A 396 -0.43 16.22 4.79
N ILE A 397 -1.08 15.19 5.31
CA ILE A 397 -2.45 14.82 4.96
C ILE A 397 -3.23 14.66 6.27
N ASP A 398 -4.32 15.39 6.41
CA ASP A 398 -5.28 15.26 7.50
C ASP A 398 -6.61 14.77 6.94
N VAL A 399 -7.19 13.73 7.56
CA VAL A 399 -8.48 13.18 7.12
C VAL A 399 -9.39 12.96 8.32
N ALA A 400 -10.60 13.51 8.25
CA ALA A 400 -11.68 13.26 9.19
C ALA A 400 -12.89 12.65 8.46
N GLY A 401 -13.54 11.66 9.04
CA GLY A 401 -14.71 11.06 8.42
C GLY A 401 -15.72 10.51 9.39
N ALA A 402 -16.94 10.35 8.90
CA ALA A 402 -18.03 9.72 9.63
C ALA A 402 -18.89 8.89 8.66
N ARG A 403 -19.38 7.75 9.11
CA ARG A 403 -20.19 6.82 8.35
C ARG A 403 -21.36 6.31 9.17
N LEU A 404 -22.48 6.16 8.53
CA LEU A 404 -23.66 5.55 9.08
C LEU A 404 -24.18 4.47 8.13
N LEU A 405 -24.33 3.26 8.61
CA LEU A 405 -24.91 2.13 7.89
C LEU A 405 -26.10 1.60 8.69
N LEU A 406 -27.21 1.42 8.01
CA LEU A 406 -28.38 0.72 8.49
C LEU A 406 -28.62 -0.53 7.65
N SER A 407 -28.90 -1.64 8.29
CA SER A 407 -29.22 -2.92 7.64
C SER A 407 -30.57 -3.44 8.15
N LYS A 408 -31.40 -3.98 7.26
CA LYS A 408 -32.68 -4.59 7.59
C LYS A 408 -32.98 -5.76 6.70
N ASP A 409 -33.45 -6.84 7.32
CA ASP A 409 -34.00 -8.00 6.62
C ASP A 409 -35.50 -7.86 6.39
N PHE A 410 -35.91 -8.15 5.16
CA PHE A 410 -37.32 -8.27 4.75
C PHE A 410 -37.57 -9.67 4.22
N THR A 411 -38.74 -10.21 4.49
CA THR A 411 -39.20 -11.46 3.90
C THR A 411 -40.11 -11.16 2.71
N ILE A 412 -39.76 -11.62 1.53
CA ILE A 412 -40.54 -11.46 0.29
C ILE A 412 -40.71 -12.85 -0.32
N ASN A 413 -41.95 -13.34 -0.42
CA ASN A 413 -42.26 -14.68 -0.92
C ASN A 413 -41.44 -15.80 -0.25
N ASP A 414 -41.39 -15.79 1.07
CA ASP A 414 -40.61 -16.69 1.94
C ASP A 414 -39.08 -16.64 1.75
N GLN A 415 -38.58 -15.67 1.00
CA GLN A 415 -37.16 -15.44 0.77
C GLN A 415 -36.67 -14.16 1.44
N THR A 416 -35.42 -14.14 1.84
CA THR A 416 -34.81 -12.99 2.53
C THR A 416 -34.25 -11.96 1.55
N LEU A 417 -34.67 -10.70 1.71
CA LEU A 417 -34.03 -9.52 1.15
C LEU A 417 -33.31 -8.77 2.28
N ASN A 418 -32.01 -8.78 2.28
CA ASN A 418 -31.20 -7.91 3.15
C ASN A 418 -30.99 -6.57 2.46
N LEU A 419 -31.42 -5.48 3.08
CA LEU A 419 -31.26 -4.12 2.57
C LEU A 419 -30.26 -3.34 3.43
N ASN A 420 -29.17 -2.89 2.83
CA ASN A 420 -28.12 -2.06 3.41
C ASN A 420 -28.19 -0.66 2.80
N TYR A 421 -28.22 0.40 3.63
CA TYR A 421 -28.24 1.78 3.17
C TYR A 421 -27.56 2.71 4.17
N GLY A 422 -27.01 3.81 3.67
CA GLY A 422 -26.27 4.68 4.56
C GLY A 422 -25.73 5.92 3.90
N VAL A 423 -24.98 6.66 4.71
CA VAL A 423 -24.31 7.89 4.33
C VAL A 423 -22.87 7.89 4.84
N ASP A 424 -21.97 8.40 4.01
CA ASP A 424 -20.56 8.61 4.32
C ASP A 424 -20.22 10.09 4.14
N PHE A 425 -19.46 10.63 5.08
CA PHE A 425 -18.82 11.93 4.98
C PHE A 425 -17.32 11.79 5.20
N GLU A 426 -16.52 12.45 4.38
CA GLU A 426 -15.06 12.54 4.55
C GLU A 426 -14.58 13.94 4.14
N ASN A 427 -13.76 14.54 5.02
CA ASN A 427 -12.99 15.74 4.73
C ASN A 427 -11.51 15.36 4.70
N GLU A 428 -10.79 15.80 3.67
CA GLU A 428 -9.36 15.60 3.47
C GLU A 428 -8.68 16.93 3.19
N GLU A 429 -7.70 17.30 4.01
CA GLU A 429 -6.76 18.38 3.73
C GLU A 429 -5.41 17.82 3.30
N ASN A 430 -4.79 18.43 2.29
CA ASN A 430 -3.49 18.02 1.78
C ASN A 430 -2.58 19.24 1.53
N LYS A 431 -1.36 19.19 2.13
CA LYS A 431 -0.35 20.23 2.03
C LYS A 431 0.97 19.60 1.60
N ALA A 432 1.70 20.24 0.67
CA ALA A 432 3.00 19.75 0.27
C ALA A 432 4.01 20.90 0.17
N TYR A 433 5.22 20.56 0.58
CA TYR A 433 6.33 21.49 0.66
C TYR A 433 7.55 20.92 -0.06
N VAL A 434 8.50 21.80 -0.36
CA VAL A 434 9.79 21.42 -0.91
C VAL A 434 10.86 22.27 -0.24
N THR A 435 11.88 21.63 0.33
CA THR A 435 13.07 22.28 0.87
C THR A 435 14.12 22.36 -0.23
N ARG A 436 14.61 23.58 -0.53
CA ARG A 436 15.77 23.80 -1.42
C ARG A 436 17.06 23.67 -0.61
N TYR A 437 18.02 22.95 -1.20
CA TYR A 437 19.35 22.77 -0.65
C TYR A 437 20.39 23.58 -1.41
N ASP A 438 21.53 23.87 -0.74
CA ASP A 438 22.66 24.56 -1.33
C ASP A 438 23.25 23.71 -2.46
N PHE A 439 23.34 24.32 -3.66
CA PHE A 439 23.84 23.63 -4.83
C PHE A 439 25.35 23.41 -4.78
N ASP A 440 26.11 24.35 -4.20
CA ASP A 440 27.57 24.25 -4.13
C ASP A 440 28.00 23.18 -3.13
N ASP A 441 27.36 23.10 -1.98
CA ASP A 441 27.58 22.03 -1.02
C ASP A 441 27.28 20.66 -1.63
N PHE A 442 26.14 20.53 -2.34
CA PHE A 442 25.78 19.32 -3.07
C PHE A 442 26.81 18.99 -4.16
N TYR A 443 27.20 19.98 -4.97
CA TYR A 443 28.13 19.79 -6.08
C TYR A 443 29.53 19.41 -5.57
N ASN A 444 30.08 20.18 -4.60
CA ASN A 444 31.43 19.98 -4.10
C ASN A 444 31.62 18.71 -3.28
N SER A 445 30.52 18.18 -2.70
CA SER A 445 30.52 16.92 -1.96
C SER A 445 30.22 15.68 -2.82
N ASN A 446 30.12 15.84 -4.14
CA ASN A 446 29.64 14.78 -5.04
C ASN A 446 28.23 14.24 -4.69
N GLY A 447 27.31 15.13 -4.27
CA GLY A 447 25.93 14.78 -3.96
C GLY A 447 25.70 14.25 -2.54
N LEU A 448 26.66 14.39 -1.65
CA LEU A 448 26.57 13.84 -0.29
C LEU A 448 26.16 14.88 0.77
N LYS A 449 26.42 16.18 0.56
CA LYS A 449 26.07 17.22 1.52
C LYS A 449 24.84 18.00 1.10
N HIS A 450 23.87 18.11 2.00
CA HIS A 450 22.60 18.77 1.77
C HIS A 450 22.36 19.83 2.87
N THR A 451 22.84 21.06 2.63
CA THR A 451 22.61 22.21 3.51
C THR A 451 21.29 22.88 3.14
N ALA A 452 20.30 22.82 4.03
CA ALA A 452 18.97 23.38 3.78
C ALA A 452 19.03 24.92 3.71
N LEU A 453 18.40 25.50 2.70
CA LEU A 453 18.33 26.96 2.50
C LEU A 453 16.95 27.51 2.88
N LYS A 454 15.89 27.06 2.21
CA LYS A 454 14.56 27.63 2.35
C LYS A 454 13.49 26.60 1.95
N GLU A 455 12.34 26.63 2.60
CA GLU A 455 11.18 25.85 2.26
C GLU A 455 10.19 26.67 1.40
N TYR A 456 9.56 26.00 0.43
CA TYR A 456 8.60 26.56 -0.50
C TYR A 456 7.36 25.66 -0.58
N LYS A 457 6.25 26.16 -1.09
CA LYS A 457 5.11 25.32 -1.48
C LYS A 457 5.46 24.46 -2.68
N PHE A 458 5.25 23.14 -2.57
CA PHE A 458 5.47 22.20 -3.67
C PHE A 458 4.34 22.32 -4.72
N GLY A 459 3.13 22.55 -4.29
CA GLY A 459 1.93 22.82 -5.05
C GLY A 459 0.90 23.55 -4.17
N PRO A 460 -0.31 23.82 -4.68
CA PRO A 460 -1.38 24.40 -3.88
C PRO A 460 -1.82 23.46 -2.76
N ASP A 461 -2.24 24.03 -1.65
CA ASP A 461 -3.00 23.27 -0.65
C ASP A 461 -4.38 23.00 -1.24
N PHE A 462 -4.95 21.85 -0.92
CA PHE A 462 -6.31 21.53 -1.34
C PHE A 462 -7.07 20.77 -0.25
N GLU A 463 -8.38 20.96 -0.29
CA GLU A 463 -9.34 20.31 0.58
C GLU A 463 -10.40 19.61 -0.26
N ASN A 464 -10.73 18.36 0.09
CA ASN A 464 -11.81 17.58 -0.50
C ASN A 464 -12.87 17.29 0.56
N ASN A 465 -14.10 17.68 0.28
CA ASN A 465 -15.29 17.31 1.04
C ASN A 465 -16.11 16.31 0.24
N LYS A 466 -16.22 15.08 0.73
CA LYS A 466 -16.91 13.96 0.07
C LYS A 466 -18.17 13.62 0.86
N LEU A 467 -19.31 13.54 0.18
CA LEU A 467 -20.59 13.11 0.74
C LEU A 467 -21.20 12.04 -0.16
N GLY A 468 -21.37 10.83 0.37
CA GLY A 468 -21.89 9.68 -0.35
C GLY A 468 -23.14 9.12 0.27
N PHE A 469 -24.13 8.77 -0.56
CA PHE A 469 -25.34 8.02 -0.19
C PHE A 469 -25.35 6.72 -0.95
N PHE A 470 -25.72 5.63 -0.31
CA PHE A 470 -25.79 4.34 -0.97
C PHE A 470 -26.94 3.49 -0.46
N VAL A 471 -27.41 2.62 -1.35
CA VAL A 471 -28.38 1.56 -1.06
C VAL A 471 -27.92 0.30 -1.77
N GLN A 472 -27.94 -0.83 -1.10
CA GLN A 472 -27.63 -2.14 -1.65
C GLN A 472 -28.62 -3.18 -1.10
N GLY A 473 -29.16 -3.97 -1.99
CA GLY A 473 -30.01 -5.12 -1.67
C GLY A 473 -29.34 -6.43 -2.05
N ASP A 474 -29.46 -7.41 -1.17
CA ASP A 474 -29.05 -8.79 -1.37
C ASP A 474 -30.29 -9.68 -1.23
N TYR A 475 -30.71 -10.31 -2.32
CA TYR A 475 -31.92 -11.10 -2.39
C TYR A 475 -31.66 -12.58 -2.68
N SER A 476 -32.01 -13.45 -1.76
CA SER A 476 -31.96 -14.89 -1.95
C SER A 476 -33.16 -15.31 -2.79
N LEU A 477 -33.04 -15.28 -4.13
CA LEU A 477 -34.13 -15.58 -5.05
C LEU A 477 -34.61 -17.05 -4.93
N THR A 478 -33.64 -17.94 -4.69
CA THR A 478 -33.86 -19.36 -4.35
C THR A 478 -32.80 -19.82 -3.37
N ASP A 479 -32.89 -21.03 -2.83
CA ASP A 479 -31.86 -21.63 -1.97
C ASP A 479 -30.46 -21.73 -2.65
N ARG A 480 -30.43 -21.60 -3.99
CA ARG A 480 -29.21 -21.72 -4.79
C ARG A 480 -28.80 -20.45 -5.54
N LEU A 481 -29.68 -19.48 -5.65
CA LEU A 481 -29.43 -18.26 -6.44
C LEU A 481 -29.64 -17.04 -5.57
N SER A 482 -28.56 -16.33 -5.31
CA SER A 482 -28.56 -15.02 -4.66
C SER A 482 -28.27 -13.93 -5.69
N LEU A 483 -29.00 -12.83 -5.62
CA LEU A 483 -28.84 -11.64 -6.45
C LEU A 483 -28.46 -10.45 -5.58
N GLN A 484 -27.58 -9.61 -6.09
CA GLN A 484 -27.16 -8.38 -5.44
C GLN A 484 -27.33 -7.21 -6.41
N ALA A 485 -27.85 -6.08 -5.91
CA ALA A 485 -27.90 -4.84 -6.67
C ALA A 485 -27.69 -3.65 -5.74
N GLY A 486 -26.98 -2.63 -6.23
CA GLY A 486 -26.73 -1.43 -5.44
C GLY A 486 -26.53 -0.18 -6.29
N ILE A 487 -26.77 0.95 -5.67
CA ILE A 487 -26.53 2.28 -6.21
C ILE A 487 -25.85 3.13 -5.15
N ARG A 488 -24.85 3.92 -5.58
CA ARG A 488 -24.22 4.96 -4.80
C ARG A 488 -24.22 6.26 -5.56
N HIS A 489 -24.58 7.34 -4.89
CA HIS A 489 -24.37 8.70 -5.36
C HIS A 489 -23.36 9.38 -4.46
N GLU A 490 -22.29 9.94 -5.03
CA GLU A 490 -21.25 10.64 -4.29
C GLU A 490 -21.02 12.02 -4.89
N ARG A 491 -20.97 13.01 -4.03
CA ARG A 491 -20.61 14.39 -4.35
C ARG A 491 -19.29 14.72 -3.70
N ILE A 492 -18.41 15.34 -4.46
CA ILE A 492 -17.09 15.79 -4.02
C ILE A 492 -16.97 17.28 -4.34
N ASP A 493 -16.82 18.08 -3.30
CA ASP A 493 -16.50 19.50 -3.39
C ASP A 493 -14.99 19.68 -3.05
N SER A 494 -14.18 20.02 -4.07
CA SER A 494 -12.74 20.26 -3.92
C SER A 494 -12.46 21.77 -3.92
N GLU A 495 -11.68 22.23 -2.95
CA GLU A 495 -11.20 23.61 -2.88
C GLU A 495 -9.66 23.63 -2.98
N VAL A 496 -9.15 24.38 -3.94
CA VAL A 496 -7.73 24.56 -4.21
C VAL A 496 -7.36 25.99 -3.85
N SER A 497 -6.32 26.18 -3.01
CA SER A 497 -5.85 27.51 -2.62
C SER A 497 -5.02 28.18 -3.69
N ASP A 498 -4.93 29.52 -3.65
CA ASP A 498 -3.92 30.25 -4.43
C ASP A 498 -2.52 29.80 -4.01
N SER A 499 -1.63 29.58 -4.97
CA SER A 499 -0.27 29.12 -4.69
C SER A 499 0.75 29.63 -5.69
N THR A 500 1.92 30.00 -5.18
CA THR A 500 3.10 30.25 -6.03
C THR A 500 3.97 29.00 -5.99
N PRO A 501 3.98 28.18 -7.07
CA PRO A 501 4.72 26.92 -7.08
C PRO A 501 6.24 27.15 -6.92
N TYR A 502 6.95 26.15 -6.39
CA TYR A 502 8.41 26.24 -6.22
C TYR A 502 9.15 26.55 -7.55
N ARG A 503 8.62 26.11 -8.69
CA ARG A 503 9.16 26.41 -10.04
C ARG A 503 8.99 27.86 -10.47
N GLU A 504 8.25 28.66 -9.72
CA GLU A 504 8.17 30.12 -9.84
C GLU A 504 8.97 30.81 -8.71
N SER A 505 8.81 30.31 -7.48
CA SER A 505 9.44 30.95 -6.31
C SER A 505 10.96 30.78 -6.24
N ILE A 506 11.49 29.59 -6.56
CA ILE A 506 12.95 29.38 -6.59
C ILE A 506 13.61 30.21 -7.70
N PRO A 507 13.11 30.22 -8.97
CA PRO A 507 13.60 31.14 -10.00
C PRO A 507 13.54 32.61 -9.61
N ALA A 508 12.50 33.04 -8.89
CA ALA A 508 12.42 34.41 -8.40
C ALA A 508 13.56 34.77 -7.43
N ASP A 509 13.82 33.90 -6.47
CA ASP A 509 14.94 34.07 -5.54
C ASP A 509 16.30 34.07 -6.29
N ILE A 510 16.52 33.14 -7.23
CA ILE A 510 17.73 33.05 -8.05
C ILE A 510 17.92 34.33 -8.91
N LEU A 511 16.87 34.79 -9.58
CA LEU A 511 16.93 36.01 -10.39
C LEU A 511 17.25 37.24 -9.54
N ALA A 512 16.67 37.31 -8.33
CA ALA A 512 17.00 38.38 -7.36
C ALA A 512 18.49 38.32 -6.92
N GLU A 513 19.02 37.11 -6.67
CA GLU A 513 20.46 36.91 -6.39
C GLU A 513 21.37 37.38 -7.56
N LEU A 514 20.90 37.21 -8.80
CA LEU A 514 21.57 37.66 -10.00
C LEU A 514 21.32 39.15 -10.35
N GLY A 515 20.56 39.87 -9.54
CA GLY A 515 20.26 41.30 -9.73
C GLY A 515 19.10 41.60 -10.69
N TYR A 516 18.28 40.62 -11.05
CA TYR A 516 17.11 40.76 -11.93
C TYR A 516 15.82 40.80 -11.12
N ALA A 517 14.90 41.69 -11.50
CA ALA A 517 13.54 41.68 -10.96
C ALA A 517 12.69 40.62 -11.69
N TYR A 518 12.03 39.77 -10.92
CA TYR A 518 11.08 38.80 -11.44
C TYR A 518 9.88 38.70 -10.50
N ASP A 519 8.69 38.87 -11.04
CA ASP A 519 7.42 38.70 -10.31
C ASP A 519 6.94 37.26 -10.48
N ALA A 520 7.14 36.47 -9.42
CA ALA A 520 6.76 35.05 -9.42
C ALA A 520 5.23 34.91 -9.58
N LYS A 521 4.84 34.13 -10.58
CA LYS A 521 3.44 33.98 -10.94
C LYS A 521 2.72 33.06 -9.97
N THR A 522 1.55 33.50 -9.53
CA THR A 522 0.67 32.74 -8.64
C THR A 522 -0.41 32.02 -9.45
N LEU A 523 -0.47 30.70 -9.28
CA LEU A 523 -1.60 29.89 -9.74
C LEU A 523 -2.84 30.28 -8.92
N LYS A 524 -3.89 30.68 -9.61
CA LYS A 524 -5.17 30.98 -8.96
C LYS A 524 -5.90 29.69 -8.63
N GLY A 525 -6.24 29.58 -7.35
CA GLY A 525 -7.06 28.50 -6.83
C GLY A 525 -8.52 28.58 -7.32
N GLY A 526 -9.35 27.73 -6.77
CA GLY A 526 -10.78 27.69 -7.13
C GLY A 526 -11.48 26.48 -6.54
N LYS A 527 -12.78 26.39 -6.85
CA LYS A 527 -13.63 25.30 -6.39
C LYS A 527 -14.04 24.42 -7.58
N ILE A 528 -13.91 23.11 -7.38
CA ILE A 528 -14.29 22.09 -8.36
C ILE A 528 -15.36 21.21 -7.72
N LYS A 529 -16.39 20.87 -8.45
CA LYS A 529 -17.46 19.98 -7.98
C LYS A 529 -17.58 18.79 -8.90
N HIS A 530 -17.63 17.62 -8.31
CA HIS A 530 -17.82 16.38 -9.02
C HIS A 530 -18.98 15.62 -8.40
N ASP A 531 -19.80 15.03 -9.25
CA ASP A 531 -20.88 14.10 -8.87
C ASP A 531 -20.67 12.78 -9.61
N ALA A 532 -20.79 11.67 -8.90
CA ALA A 532 -20.71 10.34 -9.49
C ALA A 532 -21.88 9.49 -9.00
N THR A 533 -22.61 8.90 -9.95
CA THR A 533 -23.59 7.84 -9.64
C THR A 533 -23.05 6.52 -10.19
N LEU A 534 -22.96 5.53 -9.30
CA LEU A 534 -22.32 4.25 -9.54
C LEU A 534 -23.32 3.13 -9.26
N PHE A 535 -23.27 2.09 -10.07
CA PHE A 535 -24.14 0.91 -9.99
C PHE A 535 -23.32 -0.35 -9.78
N ASN A 536 -23.88 -1.31 -9.10
CA ASN A 536 -23.42 -2.68 -9.07
C ASN A 536 -24.59 -3.64 -9.20
N VAL A 537 -24.40 -4.72 -9.93
CA VAL A 537 -25.36 -5.83 -10.08
C VAL A 537 -24.54 -7.12 -10.16
N GLY A 538 -24.93 -8.12 -9.38
CA GLY A 538 -24.25 -9.41 -9.40
C GLY A 538 -25.17 -10.54 -8.96
N GLY A 539 -24.70 -11.76 -9.15
CA GLY A 539 -25.39 -12.95 -8.68
C GLY A 539 -24.41 -14.08 -8.43
N VAL A 540 -24.79 -14.93 -7.49
CA VAL A 540 -24.08 -16.17 -7.14
C VAL A 540 -25.04 -17.32 -7.30
N PHE A 541 -24.62 -18.33 -8.07
CA PHE A 541 -25.33 -19.58 -8.21
C PHE A 541 -24.54 -20.71 -7.58
N HIS A 542 -25.13 -21.36 -6.58
CA HIS A 542 -24.58 -22.52 -5.89
C HIS A 542 -24.84 -23.79 -6.72
N LEU A 543 -23.81 -24.28 -7.43
CA LEU A 543 -23.87 -25.56 -8.14
C LEU A 543 -24.01 -26.72 -7.15
N THR A 544 -23.23 -26.63 -6.05
CA THR A 544 -23.28 -27.48 -4.87
C THR A 544 -22.97 -26.61 -3.66
N ASP A 545 -23.03 -27.14 -2.43
CA ASP A 545 -22.66 -26.40 -1.21
C ASP A 545 -21.19 -25.89 -1.25
N ALA A 546 -20.31 -26.63 -1.95
CA ALA A 546 -18.89 -26.30 -2.08
C ALA A 546 -18.56 -25.53 -3.36
N GLN A 547 -19.42 -25.51 -4.39
CA GLN A 547 -19.11 -24.92 -5.69
C GLN A 547 -20.08 -23.80 -6.04
N GLN A 548 -19.53 -22.66 -6.43
CA GLN A 548 -20.31 -21.51 -6.86
C GLN A 548 -19.80 -20.97 -8.20
N VAL A 549 -20.73 -20.47 -9.00
CA VAL A 549 -20.45 -19.61 -10.16
C VAL A 549 -21.03 -18.24 -9.85
N PHE A 550 -20.29 -17.19 -10.16
CA PHE A 550 -20.77 -15.82 -9.98
C PHE A 550 -20.53 -14.98 -11.22
N ALA A 551 -21.41 -14.01 -11.42
CA ALA A 551 -21.24 -12.96 -12.40
C ALA A 551 -21.47 -11.60 -11.71
N ASN A 552 -20.68 -10.59 -12.06
CA ASN A 552 -20.74 -9.27 -11.45
C ASN A 552 -20.47 -8.18 -12.47
N PHE A 553 -21.28 -7.14 -12.44
CA PHE A 553 -21.02 -5.84 -13.02
C PHE A 553 -20.93 -4.84 -11.88
N SER A 554 -19.86 -4.06 -11.85
CA SER A 554 -19.67 -3.02 -10.83
C SER A 554 -18.95 -1.82 -11.39
N GLN A 555 -19.24 -0.66 -10.82
CA GLN A 555 -18.61 0.60 -11.18
C GLN A 555 -17.82 1.12 -9.99
N GLY A 556 -16.67 1.69 -10.27
CA GLY A 556 -15.85 2.44 -9.31
C GLY A 556 -15.38 3.73 -9.96
N PHE A 557 -14.90 4.66 -9.16
CA PHE A 557 -14.24 5.84 -9.68
C PHE A 557 -13.07 6.26 -8.78
N SER A 558 -12.15 7.04 -9.34
CA SER A 558 -11.06 7.65 -8.60
C SER A 558 -10.88 9.10 -9.04
N LEU A 559 -10.52 9.94 -8.08
CA LEU A 559 -9.97 11.25 -8.37
C LEU A 559 -8.51 11.09 -8.82
N PRO A 560 -8.04 11.90 -9.78
CA PRO A 560 -6.61 12.00 -10.04
C PRO A 560 -5.90 12.63 -8.82
N ASP A 561 -4.59 12.44 -8.71
CA ASP A 561 -3.76 13.14 -7.72
C ASP A 561 -3.70 14.63 -8.09
N VAL A 562 -4.65 15.40 -7.58
CA VAL A 562 -4.83 16.84 -7.88
C VAL A 562 -3.57 17.63 -7.53
N GLN A 563 -2.94 17.32 -6.40
CA GLN A 563 -1.72 18.01 -5.98
C GLN A 563 -0.56 17.77 -6.95
N ARG A 564 -0.38 16.52 -7.40
CA ARG A 564 0.64 16.19 -8.39
C ARG A 564 0.32 16.77 -9.78
N MET A 565 -0.95 16.86 -10.15
CA MET A 565 -1.38 17.53 -11.38
C MET A 565 -1.06 19.02 -11.35
N LEU A 566 -1.38 19.70 -10.26
CA LEU A 566 -1.26 21.17 -10.14
C LEU A 566 0.16 21.64 -9.80
N ARG A 567 1.05 20.75 -9.43
CA ARG A 567 2.44 21.05 -9.08
C ARG A 567 3.24 21.67 -10.22
N ASP A 568 3.01 21.20 -11.43
CA ASP A 568 3.83 21.50 -12.61
C ASP A 568 3.03 22.21 -13.72
N VAL A 569 1.83 22.72 -13.45
CA VAL A 569 1.04 23.49 -14.42
C VAL A 569 1.52 24.93 -14.48
N PRO A 570 1.39 25.60 -15.64
CA PRO A 570 1.72 27.03 -15.76
C PRO A 570 0.75 27.87 -14.91
N ALA A 571 1.19 29.04 -14.45
CA ALA A 571 0.36 29.94 -13.65
C ALA A 571 -0.91 30.44 -14.38
N SER A 572 -0.93 30.34 -15.72
CA SER A 572 -2.11 30.60 -16.54
C SER A 572 -3.15 29.49 -16.53
N PHE A 573 -2.86 28.36 -15.90
CA PHE A 573 -3.80 27.25 -15.76
C PHE A 573 -4.99 27.67 -14.91
N SER A 574 -6.19 27.36 -15.37
CA SER A 574 -7.42 27.63 -14.61
C SER A 574 -7.90 26.33 -13.96
N VAL A 575 -7.88 26.30 -12.64
CA VAL A 575 -8.37 25.18 -11.83
C VAL A 575 -9.85 24.89 -12.11
N THR A 576 -10.64 25.92 -12.38
CA THR A 576 -12.11 25.83 -12.57
C THR A 576 -12.55 25.48 -13.98
N SER A 577 -11.70 25.69 -15.00
CA SER A 577 -12.06 25.50 -16.41
C SER A 577 -11.35 24.32 -17.10
N ASN A 578 -10.44 23.64 -16.39
CA ASN A 578 -9.78 22.46 -16.93
C ASN A 578 -10.37 21.18 -16.32
N ASN A 579 -10.46 20.14 -17.14
CA ASN A 579 -11.04 18.85 -16.77
C ASN A 579 -10.16 18.11 -15.76
N ILE A 580 -10.41 18.33 -14.48
CA ILE A 580 -9.91 17.49 -13.37
C ILE A 580 -11.02 16.49 -13.03
N ASP A 581 -11.55 15.81 -14.04
CA ASP A 581 -12.70 14.93 -13.85
C ASP A 581 -12.31 13.59 -13.21
N PRO A 582 -13.22 12.99 -12.43
CA PRO A 582 -13.05 11.64 -11.93
C PRO A 582 -12.98 10.62 -13.07
N ILE A 583 -12.15 9.60 -12.88
CA ILE A 583 -12.06 8.47 -13.81
C ILE A 583 -13.02 7.39 -13.33
N LYS A 584 -14.07 7.15 -14.11
CA LYS A 584 -15.05 6.09 -13.87
C LYS A 584 -14.60 4.81 -14.56
N VAL A 585 -14.68 3.71 -13.85
CA VAL A 585 -14.32 2.37 -14.34
C VAL A 585 -15.52 1.45 -14.25
N ASN A 586 -15.85 0.80 -15.36
CA ASN A 586 -16.78 -0.31 -15.41
C ASN A 586 -16.00 -1.62 -15.27
N ASN A 587 -16.46 -2.52 -14.44
CA ASN A 587 -15.86 -3.81 -14.19
C ASN A 587 -16.88 -4.93 -14.42
N TYR A 588 -16.49 -5.94 -15.21
CA TYR A 588 -17.28 -7.14 -15.50
C TYR A 588 -16.46 -8.34 -15.07
N GLU A 589 -17.08 -9.24 -14.32
CA GLU A 589 -16.47 -10.48 -13.84
C GLU A 589 -17.36 -11.66 -14.08
N LEU A 590 -16.73 -12.77 -14.43
CA LEU A 590 -17.34 -14.11 -14.42
C LEU A 590 -16.36 -15.05 -13.74
N GLY A 591 -16.81 -15.72 -12.68
CA GLY A 591 -15.94 -16.60 -11.90
C GLY A 591 -16.59 -17.88 -11.47
N TRP A 592 -15.75 -18.87 -11.19
CA TRP A 592 -16.06 -20.14 -10.56
C TRP A 592 -15.16 -20.33 -9.36
N ARG A 593 -15.68 -20.86 -8.29
CA ARG A 593 -14.92 -21.25 -7.11
C ARG A 593 -15.41 -22.55 -6.50
N LEU A 594 -14.47 -23.26 -5.91
CA LEU A 594 -14.69 -24.43 -5.06
C LEU A 594 -14.09 -24.13 -3.68
N LEU A 595 -14.91 -24.18 -2.65
CA LEU A 595 -14.52 -24.00 -1.25
C LEU A 595 -14.97 -25.26 -0.49
N ASP A 596 -14.07 -26.23 -0.35
CA ASP A 596 -14.41 -27.50 0.28
C ASP A 596 -13.91 -27.57 1.72
N GLN A 597 -14.69 -28.17 2.60
CA GLN A 597 -14.35 -28.39 4.01
C GLN A 597 -13.09 -29.23 4.21
N SER A 598 -12.65 -29.98 3.21
CA SER A 598 -11.38 -30.72 3.25
C SER A 598 -10.15 -29.82 3.19
N GLY A 599 -10.33 -28.51 2.96
CA GLY A 599 -9.24 -27.53 2.77
C GLY A 599 -8.84 -27.34 1.33
N THR A 600 -9.62 -27.89 0.37
CA THR A 600 -9.44 -27.59 -1.06
C THR A 600 -10.12 -26.26 -1.38
N ASN A 601 -9.33 -25.34 -1.94
CA ASN A 601 -9.81 -24.02 -2.38
C ASN A 601 -9.30 -23.80 -3.81
N LEU A 602 -10.23 -23.71 -4.77
CA LEU A 602 -9.91 -23.41 -6.17
C LEU A 602 -10.75 -22.21 -6.60
N GLY A 603 -10.14 -21.31 -7.36
CA GLY A 603 -10.83 -20.16 -7.94
C GLY A 603 -10.32 -19.86 -9.34
N LEU A 604 -11.20 -19.48 -10.24
CA LEU A 604 -10.88 -19.00 -11.58
C LEU A 604 -11.84 -17.86 -11.94
N THR A 605 -11.29 -16.71 -12.30
CA THR A 605 -12.07 -15.53 -12.69
C THR A 605 -11.56 -14.95 -13.99
N ALA A 606 -12.46 -14.66 -14.91
CA ALA A 606 -12.23 -13.81 -16.06
C ALA A 606 -12.77 -12.40 -15.74
N PHE A 607 -12.01 -11.36 -16.09
CA PHE A 607 -12.42 -9.99 -15.86
C PHE A 607 -12.16 -9.10 -17.07
N TYR A 608 -12.97 -8.05 -17.20
CA TYR A 608 -12.83 -6.99 -18.18
C TYR A 608 -13.17 -5.65 -17.52
N ASN A 609 -12.28 -4.67 -17.62
CA ASN A 609 -12.50 -3.31 -17.13
C ASN A 609 -12.38 -2.32 -18.29
N ASP A 610 -13.24 -1.32 -18.33
CA ASP A 610 -13.10 -0.18 -19.26
C ASP A 610 -13.29 1.15 -18.55
N SER A 611 -12.69 2.20 -19.11
CA SER A 611 -12.88 3.60 -18.72
C SER A 611 -12.75 4.51 -19.94
N ASP A 612 -13.37 5.68 -19.87
CA ASP A 612 -13.34 6.72 -20.90
C ASP A 612 -12.22 7.74 -20.71
N LYS A 613 -11.44 7.60 -19.66
CA LYS A 613 -10.33 8.48 -19.30
C LYS A 613 -9.11 7.69 -18.88
N VAL A 614 -7.93 8.24 -19.15
CA VAL A 614 -6.62 7.64 -18.82
C VAL A 614 -5.79 8.63 -18.01
N ILE A 615 -5.11 8.14 -16.98
CA ILE A 615 -4.03 8.89 -16.34
C ILE A 615 -2.76 8.65 -17.13
N LYS A 616 -2.18 9.73 -17.67
CA LYS A 616 -0.88 9.72 -18.31
C LYS A 616 0.16 10.35 -17.39
N PHE A 617 1.25 9.63 -17.17
CA PHE A 617 2.43 10.15 -16.50
C PHE A 617 3.40 10.72 -17.53
N ASN A 618 3.69 12.01 -17.43
CA ASN A 618 4.72 12.63 -18.26
C ASN A 618 6.07 12.49 -17.55
N SER A 619 7.07 12.04 -18.32
CA SER A 619 8.46 11.94 -17.86
C SER A 619 9.16 13.32 -17.91
N PHE A 620 10.43 13.34 -17.53
CA PHE A 620 11.28 14.53 -17.61
C PHE A 620 10.99 15.38 -18.86
N PRO A 621 10.95 16.74 -18.74
CA PRO A 621 11.25 17.53 -17.54
C PRO A 621 10.04 17.78 -16.62
N ASN A 622 8.85 17.40 -16.99
CA ASN A 622 7.63 17.91 -16.37
C ASN A 622 7.09 17.05 -15.23
N TYR A 623 7.36 15.73 -15.21
CA TYR A 623 6.90 14.79 -14.16
C TYR A 623 5.46 14.97 -13.68
N ASN A 624 4.58 15.54 -14.50
CA ASN A 624 3.20 15.80 -14.15
C ASN A 624 2.28 14.63 -14.53
N ILE A 625 1.07 14.70 -14.03
CA ILE A 625 -0.02 13.80 -14.36
C ILE A 625 -1.02 14.57 -15.21
N GLU A 626 -1.49 13.96 -16.28
CA GLU A 626 -2.58 14.45 -17.11
C GLU A 626 -3.71 13.44 -17.15
N VAL A 627 -4.95 13.91 -17.07
CA VAL A 627 -6.13 13.11 -17.40
C VAL A 627 -6.46 13.35 -18.87
N ILE A 628 -6.46 12.30 -19.65
CA ILE A 628 -6.74 12.36 -21.08
C ILE A 628 -8.06 11.66 -21.35
N ASP A 629 -8.96 12.34 -22.08
CA ASP A 629 -10.20 11.76 -22.58
C ASP A 629 -9.90 10.76 -23.70
N THR A 630 -9.78 9.50 -23.34
CA THR A 630 -9.55 8.40 -24.27
C THR A 630 -9.94 7.07 -23.63
N ASP A 631 -10.40 6.14 -24.47
CA ASP A 631 -10.79 4.81 -23.98
C ASP A 631 -9.57 4.02 -23.47
N GLU A 632 -9.74 3.41 -22.32
CA GLU A 632 -8.82 2.43 -21.76
C GLU A 632 -9.56 1.15 -21.41
N ARG A 633 -8.93 0.00 -21.65
CA ARG A 633 -9.43 -1.31 -21.26
C ARG A 633 -8.35 -2.16 -20.62
N VAL A 634 -8.73 -2.91 -19.60
CA VAL A 634 -7.86 -3.91 -18.95
C VAL A 634 -8.66 -5.18 -18.78
N TYR A 635 -8.11 -6.31 -19.20
CA TYR A 635 -8.77 -7.61 -19.14
C TYR A 635 -7.79 -8.73 -18.85
N GLY A 636 -8.30 -9.83 -18.33
CA GLY A 636 -7.43 -10.93 -17.98
C GLY A 636 -8.14 -12.11 -17.33
N LEU A 637 -7.29 -13.02 -16.87
CA LEU A 637 -7.66 -14.22 -16.12
C LEU A 637 -6.83 -14.26 -14.85
N GLU A 638 -7.46 -14.58 -13.74
CA GLU A 638 -6.79 -14.86 -12.47
C GLU A 638 -7.32 -16.15 -11.86
N GLY A 639 -6.42 -16.89 -11.22
CA GLY A 639 -6.77 -18.12 -10.53
C GLY A 639 -5.93 -18.32 -9.29
N ASN A 640 -6.50 -19.04 -8.35
CA ASN A 640 -5.85 -19.55 -7.16
C ASN A 640 -6.20 -21.02 -6.97
N ALA A 641 -5.26 -21.76 -6.41
CA ALA A 641 -5.46 -23.17 -6.06
C ALA A 641 -4.76 -23.48 -4.73
N SER A 642 -5.44 -24.19 -3.87
CA SER A 642 -4.89 -24.88 -2.70
C SER A 642 -5.55 -26.23 -2.61
N TYR A 643 -4.77 -27.29 -2.66
CA TYR A 643 -5.28 -28.66 -2.67
C TYR A 643 -4.52 -29.50 -1.65
N ARG A 644 -5.26 -30.15 -0.78
CA ARG A 644 -4.71 -31.06 0.23
C ARG A 644 -4.49 -32.45 -0.39
N LEU A 645 -3.24 -32.75 -0.79
CA LEU A 645 -2.86 -34.03 -1.37
C LEU A 645 -2.94 -35.17 -0.34
N GLN A 646 -2.54 -34.84 0.92
CA GLN A 646 -2.60 -35.73 2.07
C GLN A 646 -3.00 -34.91 3.29
N PRO A 647 -3.42 -35.51 4.42
CA PRO A 647 -3.79 -34.77 5.63
C PRO A 647 -2.73 -33.78 6.11
N ASN A 648 -1.46 -34.07 5.82
CA ASN A 648 -0.29 -33.29 6.21
C ASN A 648 0.47 -32.66 5.04
N TRP A 649 -0.09 -32.70 3.81
CA TRP A 649 0.59 -32.15 2.62
C TRP A 649 -0.37 -31.38 1.75
N THR A 650 -0.11 -30.10 1.65
CA THR A 650 -0.89 -29.15 0.83
C THR A 650 -0.01 -28.58 -0.29
N VAL A 651 -0.55 -28.51 -1.50
CA VAL A 651 0.07 -27.86 -2.64
C VAL A 651 -0.85 -26.79 -3.18
N GLY A 652 -0.29 -25.75 -3.78
CA GLY A 652 -1.11 -24.72 -4.37
C GLY A 652 -0.30 -23.67 -5.11
N GLY A 653 -0.99 -22.61 -5.50
CA GLY A 653 -0.38 -21.50 -6.20
C GLY A 653 -1.41 -20.53 -6.74
N THR A 654 -0.92 -19.52 -7.43
CA THR A 654 -1.73 -18.49 -8.08
C THR A 654 -1.24 -18.23 -9.49
N LEU A 655 -2.12 -17.76 -10.37
CA LEU A 655 -1.77 -17.32 -11.70
C LEU A 655 -2.60 -16.08 -12.06
N ALA A 656 -1.95 -15.05 -12.61
CA ALA A 656 -2.63 -13.88 -13.14
C ALA A 656 -2.05 -13.46 -14.49
N TYR A 657 -2.91 -13.40 -15.48
CA TYR A 657 -2.61 -12.81 -16.78
C TYR A 657 -3.47 -11.57 -16.98
N THR A 658 -2.83 -10.41 -17.10
CA THR A 658 -3.49 -9.13 -17.28
C THR A 658 -2.97 -8.45 -18.55
N ARG A 659 -3.85 -7.84 -19.32
CA ARG A 659 -3.51 -7.05 -20.48
C ARG A 659 -4.26 -5.72 -20.42
N GLY A 660 -3.56 -4.62 -20.61
CA GLY A 660 -4.13 -3.28 -20.61
C GLY A 660 -3.80 -2.52 -21.88
N GLN A 661 -4.74 -1.78 -22.42
CA GLN A 661 -4.60 -0.99 -23.64
C GLN A 661 -5.37 0.32 -23.51
N PHE A 662 -4.86 1.37 -24.19
CA PHE A 662 -5.55 2.65 -24.34
C PHE A 662 -5.58 3.05 -25.82
N LYS A 663 -6.52 3.89 -26.20
CA LYS A 663 -6.53 4.48 -27.53
C LYS A 663 -5.55 5.65 -27.58
N ASN A 664 -4.64 5.64 -28.54
CA ASN A 664 -3.74 6.77 -28.78
C ASN A 664 -4.45 7.87 -29.61
N THR A 665 -3.77 9.00 -29.84
CA THR A 665 -4.31 10.15 -30.60
C THR A 665 -4.75 9.82 -32.04
N ALA A 666 -4.26 8.71 -32.60
CA ALA A 666 -4.68 8.19 -33.91
C ALA A 666 -5.86 7.20 -33.81
N GLY A 667 -6.48 7.03 -32.64
CA GLY A 667 -7.59 6.12 -32.38
C GLY A 667 -7.20 4.62 -32.41
N LYS A 668 -5.92 4.29 -32.31
CA LYS A 668 -5.42 2.90 -32.31
C LYS A 668 -5.14 2.44 -30.88
N TRP A 669 -5.50 1.17 -30.59
CA TRP A 669 -5.18 0.53 -29.33
C TRP A 669 -3.66 0.34 -29.19
N GLN A 670 -3.12 0.85 -28.09
CA GLN A 670 -1.72 0.78 -27.70
C GLN A 670 -1.62 0.15 -26.30
N GLU A 671 -0.62 -0.71 -26.07
CA GLU A 671 -0.41 -1.37 -24.78
C GLU A 671 -0.03 -0.39 -23.69
N LEU A 672 -0.63 -0.55 -22.51
CA LEU A 672 -0.17 0.09 -21.28
C LEU A 672 1.17 -0.49 -20.85
N ASP A 673 2.01 0.33 -20.25
CA ASP A 673 3.31 -0.10 -19.74
C ASP A 673 3.20 -0.82 -18.37
N ALA A 674 4.33 -1.32 -17.89
CA ALA A 674 4.38 -2.12 -16.67
C ALA A 674 4.31 -1.31 -15.37
N THR A 675 4.30 0.04 -15.43
CA THR A 675 3.94 0.88 -14.27
C THR A 675 2.45 0.77 -13.94
N ARG A 676 1.64 0.35 -14.94
CA ARG A 676 0.19 0.20 -14.84
C ARG A 676 -0.22 -1.27 -14.79
N VAL A 677 0.29 -2.11 -15.67
CA VAL A 677 -0.13 -3.50 -15.84
C VAL A 677 1.06 -4.44 -15.70
N ALA A 678 1.09 -5.18 -14.60
CA ALA A 678 2.15 -6.17 -14.37
C ALA A 678 2.16 -7.26 -15.45
N PRO A 679 3.34 -7.79 -15.82
CA PRO A 679 3.45 -8.97 -16.65
C PRO A 679 2.77 -10.19 -16.03
N LEU A 680 2.67 -11.29 -16.79
CA LEU A 680 2.21 -12.60 -16.28
C LEU A 680 2.92 -12.91 -14.96
N LYS A 681 2.13 -13.19 -13.91
CA LYS A 681 2.61 -13.56 -12.59
C LYS A 681 2.06 -14.93 -12.20
N GLY A 682 2.92 -15.79 -11.68
CA GLY A 682 2.53 -17.07 -11.13
C GLY A 682 3.28 -17.37 -9.85
N THR A 683 2.60 -18.07 -8.94
CA THR A 683 3.21 -18.62 -7.72
C THR A 683 2.88 -20.10 -7.60
N ALA A 684 3.75 -20.85 -6.96
CA ALA A 684 3.50 -22.24 -6.59
C ALA A 684 4.05 -22.50 -5.19
N PHE A 685 3.39 -23.33 -4.41
CA PHE A 685 3.90 -23.77 -3.13
C PHE A 685 3.60 -25.25 -2.85
N SER A 686 4.43 -25.80 -1.98
CA SER A 686 4.24 -27.11 -1.37
C SER A 686 4.54 -26.99 0.12
N GLU A 687 3.59 -27.39 0.95
CA GLU A 687 3.66 -27.27 2.40
C GLU A 687 3.40 -28.61 3.07
N TRP A 688 4.32 -29.02 3.92
CA TRP A 688 4.24 -30.22 4.74
C TRP A 688 4.07 -29.84 6.20
N GLN A 689 3.11 -30.46 6.85
CA GLN A 689 2.92 -30.45 8.29
C GLN A 689 3.41 -31.79 8.84
N PHE A 690 4.55 -31.83 9.52
CA PHE A 690 5.14 -33.07 10.02
C PHE A 690 4.41 -33.59 11.27
N ASP A 691 4.03 -32.67 12.14
CA ASP A 691 3.16 -32.84 13.29
C ASP A 691 2.45 -31.50 13.56
N ASN A 692 1.72 -31.38 14.67
CA ASN A 692 1.02 -30.15 15.00
C ASN A 692 1.94 -28.95 15.24
N ASP A 693 3.22 -29.20 15.46
CA ASP A 693 4.20 -28.23 15.95
C ASP A 693 5.32 -27.92 14.92
N MET A 694 5.37 -28.64 13.78
CA MET A 694 6.43 -28.45 12.78
C MET A 694 5.89 -28.42 11.36
N SER A 695 6.22 -27.39 10.60
CA SER A 695 5.86 -27.25 9.18
C SER A 695 7.06 -26.82 8.33
N LEU A 696 7.02 -27.21 7.06
CA LEU A 696 7.98 -26.79 6.02
C LEU A 696 7.20 -26.37 4.78
N ARG A 697 7.44 -25.18 4.30
CA ARG A 697 6.90 -24.67 3.04
C ARG A 697 8.02 -24.31 2.08
N VAL A 698 7.91 -24.78 0.86
CA VAL A 698 8.70 -24.32 -0.29
C VAL A 698 7.76 -23.61 -1.23
N GLN A 699 8.10 -22.38 -1.61
CA GLN A 699 7.29 -21.59 -2.53
C GLN A 699 8.14 -20.89 -3.57
N ALA A 700 7.57 -20.64 -4.75
CA ALA A 700 8.21 -19.90 -5.82
C ALA A 700 7.28 -18.80 -6.35
N LEU A 701 7.87 -17.68 -6.73
CA LEU A 701 7.25 -16.57 -7.47
C LEU A 701 7.94 -16.46 -8.82
N ALA A 702 7.16 -16.41 -9.90
CA ALA A 702 7.64 -16.17 -11.26
C ALA A 702 6.90 -14.98 -11.87
N VAL A 703 7.63 -14.05 -12.47
CA VAL A 703 7.13 -12.90 -13.20
C VAL A 703 7.67 -12.96 -14.62
N GLY A 704 6.78 -12.90 -15.61
CA GLY A 704 7.13 -12.95 -17.02
C GLY A 704 7.79 -11.67 -17.52
N GLY A 705 8.48 -11.75 -18.66
CA GLY A 705 8.96 -10.58 -19.38
C GLY A 705 7.89 -10.02 -20.34
N THR A 706 8.02 -8.74 -20.70
CA THR A 706 7.20 -8.09 -21.73
C THR A 706 7.91 -6.93 -22.41
N ASP A 707 7.76 -6.84 -23.71
CA ASP A 707 8.24 -5.74 -24.57
C ASP A 707 7.09 -5.11 -25.40
N LYS A 708 5.84 -5.50 -25.12
CA LYS A 708 4.67 -5.12 -25.93
C LYS A 708 4.48 -3.61 -25.97
N ALA A 709 4.50 -2.94 -24.82
CA ALA A 709 4.34 -1.49 -24.73
C ALA A 709 5.48 -0.77 -25.44
N LYS A 710 6.73 -1.26 -25.34
CA LYS A 710 7.90 -0.74 -26.07
C LYS A 710 7.71 -0.85 -27.59
N LYS A 711 7.28 -2.01 -28.08
CA LYS A 711 7.04 -2.25 -29.52
C LYS A 711 5.95 -1.33 -30.08
N ASP A 712 4.85 -1.17 -29.33
CA ASP A 712 3.76 -0.28 -29.71
C ASP A 712 4.20 1.18 -29.71
N ALA A 713 4.94 1.62 -28.68
CA ALA A 713 5.46 2.98 -28.59
C ALA A 713 6.37 3.32 -29.79
N VAL A 714 7.29 2.42 -30.16
CA VAL A 714 8.12 2.59 -31.35
C VAL A 714 7.26 2.66 -32.62
N LYS A 715 6.26 1.77 -32.75
CA LYS A 715 5.36 1.73 -33.89
C LYS A 715 4.56 3.02 -34.08
N TYR A 716 4.11 3.64 -32.99
CA TYR A 716 3.24 4.82 -33.02
C TYR A 716 3.99 6.13 -32.75
N GLY A 717 5.31 6.10 -32.57
CA GLY A 717 6.13 7.30 -32.37
C GLY A 717 5.89 8.00 -31.01
N SER A 718 5.49 7.23 -29.98
CA SER A 718 5.29 7.75 -28.63
C SER A 718 6.53 7.53 -27.73
N THR A 719 6.52 8.09 -26.52
CA THR A 719 7.58 7.86 -25.53
C THR A 719 7.75 6.35 -25.28
N VAL A 720 8.97 5.85 -25.44
CA VAL A 720 9.27 4.42 -25.38
C VAL A 720 9.46 3.99 -23.93
N PRO A 721 8.57 3.16 -23.36
CA PRO A 721 8.74 2.62 -22.03
C PRO A 721 9.80 1.53 -21.98
N ALA A 722 10.24 1.19 -20.77
CA ALA A 722 11.20 0.13 -20.56
C ALA A 722 10.62 -1.25 -20.96
N GLU A 723 11.49 -2.13 -21.42
CA GLU A 723 11.22 -3.56 -21.57
C GLU A 723 11.38 -4.23 -20.21
N ILE A 724 10.47 -5.13 -19.84
CA ILE A 724 10.55 -5.89 -18.60
C ILE A 724 11.17 -7.26 -18.87
N LYS A 725 12.27 -7.55 -18.20
CA LYS A 725 12.87 -8.88 -18.14
C LYS A 725 12.21 -9.68 -17.02
N GLY A 726 11.78 -10.89 -17.33
CA GLY A 726 11.17 -11.80 -16.34
C GLY A 726 12.19 -12.30 -15.34
N PHE A 727 11.70 -12.73 -14.17
CA PHE A 727 12.50 -13.32 -13.11
C PHE A 727 11.69 -14.37 -12.33
N ALA A 728 12.41 -15.20 -11.57
CA ALA A 728 11.80 -16.13 -10.62
C ALA A 728 12.64 -16.21 -9.35
N THR A 729 11.97 -16.33 -8.21
CA THR A 729 12.57 -16.54 -6.88
C THR A 729 11.93 -17.74 -6.21
N MET A 730 12.66 -18.37 -5.30
CA MET A 730 12.15 -19.45 -4.46
C MET A 730 12.46 -19.16 -3.00
N ASP A 731 11.51 -19.46 -2.13
CA ASP A 731 11.65 -19.30 -0.68
C ASP A 731 11.44 -20.65 0.00
N VAL A 732 12.12 -20.85 1.14
CA VAL A 732 11.93 -21.97 2.06
C VAL A 732 11.62 -21.42 3.44
N ILE A 733 10.50 -21.83 4.01
CA ILE A 733 9.99 -21.36 5.30
C ILE A 733 9.70 -22.56 6.18
N ALA A 734 10.21 -22.55 7.40
CA ALA A 734 9.98 -23.61 8.39
C ALA A 734 9.54 -22.99 9.71
N ASN A 735 8.61 -23.67 10.38
CA ASN A 735 8.22 -23.34 11.75
C ASN A 735 8.29 -24.61 12.60
N ALA A 736 8.77 -24.47 13.82
CA ALA A 736 8.84 -25.57 14.76
C ALA A 736 8.64 -25.09 16.21
N LYS A 737 7.96 -25.90 17.01
CA LYS A 737 7.84 -25.63 18.44
C LYS A 737 9.20 -25.78 19.10
N ALA A 738 9.55 -24.83 19.94
CA ALA A 738 10.78 -24.84 20.72
C ALA A 738 10.50 -24.36 22.16
N GLY A 739 10.44 -25.30 23.08
CA GLY A 739 10.02 -25.03 24.45
C GLY A 739 8.57 -24.48 24.48
N PRO A 740 8.29 -23.37 25.17
CA PRO A 740 6.95 -22.80 25.27
C PRO A 740 6.53 -22.02 24.02
N GLY A 741 7.43 -21.73 23.08
CA GLY A 741 7.16 -20.90 21.91
C GLY A 741 7.42 -21.60 20.59
N THR A 742 7.35 -20.85 19.51
CA THR A 742 7.56 -21.29 18.12
C THR A 742 8.77 -20.57 17.52
N VAL A 743 9.71 -21.32 16.99
CA VAL A 743 10.80 -20.83 16.15
C VAL A 743 10.32 -20.79 14.70
N GLY A 744 10.43 -19.64 14.06
CA GLY A 744 10.29 -19.47 12.62
C GLY A 744 11.65 -19.30 11.96
N PHE A 745 11.89 -20.00 10.87
CA PHE A 745 13.08 -19.88 10.05
C PHE A 745 12.68 -19.69 8.58
N GLY A 746 13.36 -18.82 7.87
CA GLY A 746 13.11 -18.61 6.45
C GLY A 746 14.37 -18.29 5.67
N VAL A 747 14.43 -18.78 4.44
CA VAL A 747 15.40 -18.36 3.44
C VAL A 747 14.63 -17.86 2.24
N TYR A 748 14.76 -16.58 1.94
CA TYR A 748 14.16 -15.98 0.75
C TYR A 748 15.14 -15.89 -0.39
N ASN A 749 14.60 -15.96 -1.61
CA ASN A 749 15.40 -15.99 -2.82
C ASN A 749 16.53 -17.02 -2.71
N VAL A 750 16.18 -18.28 -2.38
CA VAL A 750 17.14 -19.39 -2.18
C VAL A 750 18.07 -19.55 -3.37
N TRP A 751 17.55 -19.32 -4.59
CA TRP A 751 18.36 -19.39 -5.81
C TRP A 751 19.34 -18.23 -5.94
N ASN A 752 19.21 -17.22 -5.08
CA ASN A 752 19.97 -15.97 -5.16
C ASN A 752 19.89 -15.33 -6.56
N THR A 753 18.70 -15.34 -7.11
CA THR A 753 18.42 -14.77 -8.43
C THR A 753 18.83 -13.31 -8.45
N ASP A 754 19.64 -12.96 -9.46
CA ASP A 754 19.98 -11.57 -9.76
C ASP A 754 18.91 -10.99 -10.68
N TYR A 755 18.15 -10.02 -10.16
CA TYR A 755 17.04 -9.43 -10.89
C TYR A 755 16.78 -7.99 -10.46
N LYS A 756 15.99 -7.29 -11.26
CA LYS A 756 15.36 -6.01 -10.91
C LYS A 756 13.86 -6.21 -10.79
N SER A 757 13.23 -5.57 -9.81
CA SER A 757 11.77 -5.61 -9.68
C SER A 757 11.08 -5.03 -10.92
N VAL A 758 9.80 -5.34 -11.11
CA VAL A 758 9.00 -4.73 -12.20
C VAL A 758 9.03 -3.21 -12.09
N TYR A 759 8.93 -2.68 -10.88
CA TYR A 759 9.05 -1.26 -10.59
C TYR A 759 10.38 -0.69 -11.07
N SER A 760 11.52 -1.21 -10.57
CA SER A 760 12.86 -0.72 -10.92
C SER A 760 13.10 -0.69 -12.43
N GLN A 761 12.61 -1.69 -13.16
CA GLN A 761 12.73 -1.74 -14.62
C GLN A 761 11.84 -0.71 -15.31
N SER A 762 10.60 -0.53 -14.82
CA SER A 762 9.61 0.36 -15.43
C SER A 762 9.97 1.83 -15.25
N VAL A 763 10.44 2.21 -14.08
CA VAL A 763 10.70 3.61 -13.72
C VAL A 763 12.00 4.16 -14.31
N GLU A 764 12.84 3.32 -14.89
CA GLU A 764 14.04 3.76 -15.62
C GLU A 764 13.68 4.74 -16.75
N SER A 765 12.56 4.52 -17.44
CA SER A 765 12.05 5.45 -18.46
C SER A 765 11.48 6.76 -17.88
N VAL A 766 11.10 6.77 -16.61
CA VAL A 766 10.49 7.93 -15.92
C VAL A 766 11.54 8.75 -15.17
N TYR A 767 12.28 8.10 -14.27
CA TYR A 767 13.26 8.76 -13.38
C TYR A 767 14.71 8.59 -13.83
N GLY A 768 14.97 7.82 -14.91
CA GLY A 768 16.30 7.54 -15.44
C GLY A 768 17.00 6.37 -14.75
N ALA A 769 18.20 6.06 -15.23
CA ALA A 769 18.98 4.89 -14.81
C ALA A 769 19.26 4.83 -13.30
N ILE A 770 19.28 5.99 -12.60
CA ILE A 770 19.52 6.05 -11.16
C ILE A 770 18.47 5.32 -10.32
N SER A 771 17.26 5.12 -10.86
CA SER A 771 16.18 4.39 -10.19
C SER A 771 16.11 2.90 -10.60
N SER A 772 16.98 2.45 -11.51
CA SER A 772 17.00 1.07 -12.04
C SER A 772 17.85 0.14 -11.16
N LEU A 773 17.51 0.06 -9.86
CA LEU A 773 18.29 -0.66 -8.85
C LEU A 773 18.06 -2.17 -8.90
N ALA A 774 19.06 -2.93 -8.45
CA ALA A 774 18.93 -4.36 -8.21
C ALA A 774 17.86 -4.64 -7.14
N ALA A 775 17.21 -5.78 -7.22
CA ALA A 775 16.35 -6.27 -6.15
C ALA A 775 17.17 -6.99 -5.07
N GLN A 776 16.53 -7.23 -3.92
CA GLN A 776 17.15 -7.91 -2.79
C GLN A 776 17.59 -9.33 -3.17
N GLY A 777 18.81 -9.70 -2.82
CA GLY A 777 19.37 -11.03 -2.95
C GLY A 777 18.83 -11.99 -1.91
N ARG A 778 19.53 -13.10 -1.69
CA ARG A 778 19.15 -14.08 -0.67
C ARG A 778 19.16 -13.48 0.72
N THR A 779 18.10 -13.75 1.48
CA THR A 779 17.93 -13.26 2.85
C THR A 779 17.59 -14.42 3.79
N TYR A 780 18.14 -14.40 4.99
CA TYR A 780 17.89 -15.38 6.04
C TYR A 780 17.17 -14.72 7.19
N GLY A 781 16.15 -15.36 7.71
CA GLY A 781 15.41 -14.89 8.86
C GLY A 781 15.26 -15.94 9.93
N LEU A 782 15.29 -15.51 11.16
CA LEU A 782 15.03 -16.31 12.34
C LEU A 782 14.16 -15.52 13.30
N SER A 783 13.10 -16.13 13.79
CA SER A 783 12.21 -15.51 14.79
C SER A 783 11.83 -16.49 15.90
N TYR A 784 11.48 -15.97 17.05
CA TYR A 784 10.89 -16.71 18.15
C TYR A 784 9.64 -16.00 18.63
N THR A 785 8.50 -16.70 18.62
CA THR A 785 7.21 -16.20 19.08
C THR A 785 6.75 -17.00 20.29
N LEU A 786 6.42 -16.31 21.36
CA LEU A 786 5.91 -16.86 22.61
C LEU A 786 4.49 -16.34 22.84
N LYS A 787 3.52 -17.27 23.01
CA LYS A 787 2.12 -16.97 23.39
C LYS A 787 1.86 -17.56 24.77
N TYR A 788 1.41 -16.74 25.75
CA TYR A 788 1.26 -17.12 27.16
C TYR A 788 0.20 -16.33 27.90
#